data_9253498b0a2af141755f7245b427b1b5
#
_entry.id   9253498b0a2af141755f7245b427b1b5
#
_cell.length_a   1.000
_cell.length_b   1.000
_cell.length_c   1.000
_cell.angle_alpha   90.00
_cell.angle_beta   90.00
_cell.angle_gamma   90.00
#
_symmetry.space_group_name_H-M   'P 1'
#
loop_
_entity.id
_entity.type
_entity.pdbx_description
1 polymer ?
#
loop_
_entity_poly.entity_id
_entity_poly.type
_entity_poly.pdbx_seq_one_letter_code
_entity_poly.pdbx_strand_id
1 'polypeptide(L)'
;MKSGPASKKTVAKIEISLGKGQDVLQKTSYTHPLALIFRPGVSLTMKQRFRVHSHFKPAGDQPSAIKGLVEGINAGLAAQTLLGVTGSGKTFTIANVIAEVQRPTIILAHNKTLAAQLYGEFKEFFPDNAVEYFVSYYDYYQPEAYVPSSDTFIEKDASINEHIEQMRLSATKALLEREDAIIVATVSSIYGLGDPQSYLSMMLHLDRGEQADQRQILRRLAELQYTRNDVELHRGTYRVRGDVIDVFPAESEREAVRIELFDDEVESLSYFDPLTGEVLRKVPRTTIYPKTHYVTPKDILMNAVTQIKEELHERLAQLKEANKLVELQRLEQRTLYDMEMITELGYCSGIENYSRYLSGREPGGAPPTLFDYLPDDALVVIDESHVTIPQLGAMYKGDRSRKETLVEYGFRLPSALDNRPLKFEEWEKLAPQMIFVSATPSKYEAANAGQIVEQVVRPTGLIDPIVEVRPATTQVDDLLGEINKVVADKCRVVVTVLTKRMAEDLTEYLAEHNVRVRYLHSDIDTVERVEIIRDLRIGEFDVLVGINLLREGIDMPEVGLVTILDADKEGFLRSDTALIQTIGRAARNINGRAILYADRITGSMERAMAETERRREKQVAHNEAHGITPKGITKSVADIMEGASTIPGRKAARTAKKVAEQTGDLHIDPSTLSSKQLVKAMGQLEDKMYEAAKNLEFELAARYRDELEKLKHAAI
;
A
#
# COMPACT_ATOMS: atom_id res chain seq x y z
N MET A 1 11.40 68.42 -43.68
CA MET A 1 12.83 68.75 -43.88
C MET A 1 13.68 67.57 -43.43
N LYS A 2 14.43 67.04 -44.35
CA LYS A 2 15.70 66.26 -44.25
C LYS A 2 15.68 64.99 -43.38
N SER A 3 15.54 63.77 -43.90
CA SER A 3 16.45 62.96 -44.75
C SER A 3 17.59 62.32 -43.97
N GLY A 4 17.51 61.01 -43.76
CA GLY A 4 18.32 59.83 -43.82
C GLY A 4 19.75 59.81 -43.26
N PRO A 5 20.53 58.72 -43.35
CA PRO A 5 20.28 57.43 -43.99
C PRO A 5 20.72 56.19 -43.14
N ALA A 6 20.41 55.02 -43.66
CA ALA A 6 20.77 53.72 -43.19
C ALA A 6 22.31 53.41 -43.19
N SER A 7 22.79 52.63 -42.24
CA SER A 7 24.09 52.00 -42.26
C SER A 7 24.01 50.48 -42.13
N LYS A 8 24.69 49.84 -43.07
CA LYS A 8 24.83 48.38 -43.26
C LYS A 8 25.56 47.72 -42.10
N LYS A 9 25.05 46.60 -41.62
CA LYS A 9 25.76 45.71 -40.71
C LYS A 9 26.74 44.83 -41.48
N THR A 10 27.98 44.91 -41.10
CA THR A 10 29.11 44.06 -41.52
C THR A 10 29.04 42.75 -40.78
N VAL A 11 29.05 41.65 -41.52
CA VAL A 11 29.18 40.28 -40.97
C VAL A 11 30.68 40.05 -40.74
N ALA A 12 31.08 39.85 -39.50
CA ALA A 12 32.42 39.39 -39.14
C ALA A 12 32.41 37.85 -39.03
N LYS A 13 33.15 37.20 -39.93
CA LYS A 13 33.58 35.80 -39.77
C LYS A 13 34.65 35.76 -38.68
N ILE A 14 34.40 34.91 -37.68
CA ILE A 14 35.44 34.50 -36.74
C ILE A 14 35.82 33.06 -37.07
N GLU A 15 37.04 32.90 -37.60
CA GLU A 15 37.74 31.62 -37.65
C GLU A 15 38.23 31.29 -36.26
N ILE A 16 37.84 30.13 -35.73
CA ILE A 16 38.37 29.62 -34.46
C ILE A 16 39.41 28.55 -34.76
N SER A 17 40.64 28.91 -34.43
CA SER A 17 41.83 28.07 -34.39
C SER A 17 41.63 26.92 -33.36
N LEU A 18 41.92 25.70 -33.77
CA LEU A 18 42.06 24.51 -32.94
C LEU A 18 43.29 24.62 -32.05
N GLY A 19 43.08 24.96 -30.78
CA GLY A 19 44.05 24.83 -29.68
C GLY A 19 43.67 23.66 -28.78
N LYS A 20 44.59 22.69 -28.66
CA LYS A 20 44.49 21.58 -27.71
C LYS A 20 44.42 22.11 -26.27
N GLY A 21 43.39 21.75 -25.56
CA GLY A 21 43.26 21.93 -24.13
C GLY A 21 42.16 20.97 -23.61
N GLN A 22 42.57 19.83 -23.06
CA GLN A 22 41.73 19.00 -22.24
C GLN A 22 41.35 19.80 -20.99
N ASP A 23 40.04 20.03 -20.78
CA ASP A 23 39.45 20.17 -19.46
C ASP A 23 37.92 19.99 -19.57
N VAL A 24 37.50 18.81 -19.26
CA VAL A 24 36.50 18.37 -18.31
C VAL A 24 35.27 19.29 -18.14
N LEU A 25 34.29 19.10 -18.99
CA LEU A 25 32.90 19.29 -18.61
C LEU A 25 32.39 17.96 -18.00
N GLN A 26 32.53 17.81 -16.72
CA GLN A 26 31.75 16.82 -15.94
C GLN A 26 30.27 17.18 -16.05
N LYS A 27 29.59 16.62 -17.06
CA LYS A 27 28.19 16.28 -16.93
C LYS A 27 28.15 15.12 -15.95
N THR A 28 27.78 15.37 -14.73
CA THR A 28 27.31 14.34 -13.79
C THR A 28 26.01 13.75 -14.36
N SER A 29 26.16 12.83 -15.30
CA SER A 29 25.13 11.84 -15.54
C SER A 29 25.13 10.97 -14.29
N TYR A 30 24.09 11.03 -13.48
CA TYR A 30 23.76 10.00 -12.51
C TYR A 30 23.54 8.71 -13.31
N THR A 31 24.58 7.93 -13.54
CA THR A 31 24.45 6.55 -13.95
C THR A 31 23.93 5.79 -12.75
N HIS A 32 22.75 5.21 -12.85
CA HIS A 32 22.12 4.37 -11.85
C HIS A 32 23.14 3.34 -11.34
N PRO A 33 23.39 3.22 -10.02
CA PRO A 33 24.45 2.35 -9.46
C PRO A 33 24.31 0.89 -9.86
N LEU A 34 23.12 0.44 -10.30
CA LEU A 34 22.87 -0.91 -10.77
C LEU A 34 23.54 -1.27 -12.12
N ALA A 35 23.90 -0.29 -12.96
CA ALA A 35 24.52 -0.53 -14.27
C ALA A 35 25.97 -1.05 -14.18
N LEU A 36 26.64 -0.91 -13.03
CA LEU A 36 28.05 -1.28 -12.86
C LEU A 36 28.27 -2.69 -12.24
N ILE A 37 27.23 -3.35 -11.74
CA ILE A 37 27.34 -4.63 -11.04
C ILE A 37 27.04 -5.84 -11.94
N PHE A 38 26.36 -5.64 -13.07
CA PHE A 38 26.18 -6.72 -14.04
C PHE A 38 27.43 -6.94 -14.87
N ARG A 39 28.23 -7.93 -14.50
CA ARG A 39 29.31 -8.45 -15.38
C ARG A 39 28.65 -9.00 -16.66
N PRO A 40 29.16 -8.63 -17.85
CA PRO A 40 28.71 -9.23 -19.11
C PRO A 40 29.16 -10.69 -19.11
N GLY A 41 28.24 -11.61 -18.88
CA GLY A 41 28.48 -13.05 -18.79
C GLY A 41 27.38 -13.84 -18.09
N VAL A 42 26.41 -13.18 -17.45
CA VAL A 42 25.30 -13.82 -16.76
C VAL A 42 24.12 -13.98 -17.70
N SER A 43 24.01 -15.22 -18.18
CA SER A 43 22.80 -15.99 -18.50
C SER A 43 21.66 -15.31 -19.23
N LEU A 44 21.43 -15.80 -20.39
CA LEU A 44 20.16 -16.05 -21.08
C LEU A 44 19.00 -16.48 -20.13
N THR A 45 18.56 -15.59 -19.25
CA THR A 45 17.16 -15.57 -18.87
C THR A 45 16.42 -15.10 -20.12
N MET A 46 15.62 -15.99 -20.70
CA MET A 46 14.73 -15.57 -21.77
C MET A 46 13.96 -14.36 -21.23
N LYS A 47 14.12 -13.20 -21.85
CA LYS A 47 13.44 -11.97 -21.48
C LYS A 47 11.94 -12.29 -21.50
N GLN A 48 11.36 -12.49 -20.32
CA GLN A 48 9.96 -12.82 -20.21
C GLN A 48 9.20 -11.54 -20.53
N ARG A 49 8.37 -11.59 -21.58
CA ARG A 49 7.62 -10.42 -22.01
C ARG A 49 6.32 -10.32 -21.22
N PHE A 50 5.90 -9.10 -20.93
CA PHE A 50 4.55 -8.85 -20.45
C PHE A 50 3.53 -9.28 -21.50
N ARG A 51 2.62 -10.16 -21.09
CA ARG A 51 1.54 -10.64 -21.93
C ARG A 51 0.24 -10.65 -21.15
N VAL A 52 -0.74 -9.87 -21.62
CA VAL A 52 -2.05 -9.83 -20.98
C VAL A 52 -2.82 -11.13 -21.26
N HIS A 53 -3.22 -11.80 -20.19
CA HIS A 53 -4.15 -12.92 -20.22
C HIS A 53 -5.55 -12.41 -19.90
N SER A 54 -6.45 -12.42 -20.87
CA SER A 54 -7.84 -11.96 -20.68
C SER A 54 -8.77 -12.57 -21.70
N HIS A 55 -9.99 -12.88 -21.29
CA HIS A 55 -11.08 -13.26 -22.18
C HIS A 55 -11.69 -12.06 -22.93
N PHE A 56 -11.37 -10.84 -22.46
CA PHE A 56 -11.87 -9.60 -23.05
C PHE A 56 -10.85 -9.01 -24.03
N LYS A 57 -11.37 -8.31 -25.03
CA LYS A 57 -10.57 -7.46 -25.92
C LYS A 57 -10.87 -5.99 -25.63
N PRO A 58 -9.91 -5.09 -25.85
CA PRO A 58 -10.15 -3.65 -25.72
C PRO A 58 -11.36 -3.21 -26.57
N ALA A 59 -12.29 -2.48 -25.96
CA ALA A 59 -13.52 -2.00 -26.60
C ALA A 59 -13.91 -0.60 -26.09
N GLY A 60 -14.88 0.05 -26.73
CA GLY A 60 -15.25 1.43 -26.44
C GLY A 60 -14.08 2.39 -26.71
N ASP A 61 -13.76 3.25 -25.73
CA ASP A 61 -12.62 4.18 -25.85
C ASP A 61 -11.27 3.53 -25.53
N GLN A 62 -11.22 2.26 -25.06
CA GLN A 62 -9.98 1.61 -24.63
C GLN A 62 -8.91 1.53 -25.74
N PRO A 63 -9.23 1.11 -27.00
CA PRO A 63 -8.22 1.04 -28.05
C PRO A 63 -7.54 2.39 -28.34
N SER A 64 -8.30 3.46 -28.40
CA SER A 64 -7.79 4.82 -28.62
C SER A 64 -6.98 5.32 -27.43
N ALA A 65 -7.42 4.99 -26.21
CA ALA A 65 -6.73 5.35 -24.98
C ALA A 65 -5.38 4.62 -24.86
N ILE A 66 -5.33 3.32 -25.12
CA ILE A 66 -4.07 2.54 -25.14
C ILE A 66 -3.10 3.15 -26.14
N LYS A 67 -3.55 3.36 -27.38
CA LYS A 67 -2.74 3.93 -28.44
C LYS A 67 -2.18 5.31 -28.04
N GLY A 68 -3.04 6.21 -27.57
CA GLY A 68 -2.63 7.56 -27.15
C GLY A 68 -1.61 7.57 -26.03
N LEU A 69 -1.80 6.72 -25.00
CA LEU A 69 -0.85 6.60 -23.89
C LEU A 69 0.50 6.03 -24.34
N VAL A 70 0.50 4.99 -25.17
CA VAL A 70 1.72 4.39 -25.72
C VAL A 70 2.48 5.37 -26.61
N GLU A 71 1.78 6.11 -27.48
CA GLU A 71 2.39 7.16 -28.29
C GLU A 71 3.05 8.25 -27.44
N GLY A 72 2.37 8.69 -26.35
CA GLY A 72 2.93 9.67 -25.43
C GLY A 72 4.16 9.18 -24.66
N ILE A 73 4.17 7.90 -24.22
CA ILE A 73 5.34 7.28 -23.58
C ILE A 73 6.51 7.26 -24.58
N ASN A 74 6.27 6.80 -25.80
CA ASN A 74 7.30 6.71 -26.82
C ASN A 74 7.80 8.09 -27.30
N ALA A 75 6.96 9.12 -27.23
CA ALA A 75 7.34 10.51 -27.48
C ALA A 75 8.13 11.15 -26.31
N GLY A 76 8.30 10.45 -25.19
CA GLY A 76 9.07 10.93 -24.06
C GLY A 76 8.32 11.93 -23.18
N LEU A 77 6.98 11.96 -23.18
CA LEU A 77 6.20 12.80 -22.27
C LEU A 77 6.51 12.39 -20.82
N ALA A 78 6.87 13.35 -19.97
CA ALA A 78 7.19 13.09 -18.58
C ALA A 78 5.98 12.58 -17.79
N ALA A 79 4.79 13.14 -18.09
CA ALA A 79 3.54 12.72 -17.47
C ALA A 79 2.36 12.84 -18.44
N GLN A 80 1.35 11.98 -18.25
CA GLN A 80 0.11 11.94 -19.02
C GLN A 80 -1.06 11.63 -18.10
N THR A 81 -2.27 12.03 -18.47
CA THR A 81 -3.49 11.72 -17.72
C THR A 81 -4.40 10.80 -18.51
N LEU A 82 -4.79 9.66 -17.91
CA LEU A 82 -5.92 8.87 -18.33
C LEU A 82 -7.18 9.34 -17.56
N LEU A 83 -8.01 10.16 -18.20
CA LEU A 83 -9.31 10.56 -17.67
C LEU A 83 -10.30 9.43 -17.95
N GLY A 84 -10.43 8.51 -16.99
CA GLY A 84 -11.27 7.33 -17.16
C GLY A 84 -12.40 7.28 -16.14
N VAL A 85 -13.65 7.24 -16.64
CA VAL A 85 -14.83 7.16 -15.77
C VAL A 85 -14.88 5.84 -15.00
N THR A 86 -15.65 5.80 -13.92
CA THR A 86 -15.89 4.57 -13.14
C THR A 86 -16.52 3.50 -14.04
N GLY A 87 -15.94 2.29 -14.02
CA GLY A 87 -16.44 1.17 -14.82
C GLY A 87 -16.03 1.17 -16.29
N SER A 88 -15.18 2.09 -16.75
CA SER A 88 -14.64 2.06 -18.12
C SER A 88 -13.53 1.03 -18.36
N GLY A 89 -13.05 0.34 -17.30
CA GLY A 89 -11.98 -0.65 -17.39
C GLY A 89 -10.58 -0.04 -17.44
N LYS A 90 -10.33 1.01 -16.66
CA LYS A 90 -9.01 1.69 -16.56
C LYS A 90 -7.86 0.71 -16.30
N THR A 91 -8.02 -0.23 -15.35
CA THR A 91 -7.01 -1.25 -15.01
C THR A 91 -6.64 -2.08 -16.23
N PHE A 92 -7.64 -2.52 -17.01
CA PHE A 92 -7.41 -3.28 -18.22
C PHE A 92 -6.70 -2.47 -19.31
N THR A 93 -7.02 -1.19 -19.44
CA THR A 93 -6.30 -0.26 -20.34
C THR A 93 -4.84 -0.13 -19.94
N ILE A 94 -4.54 0.09 -18.67
CA ILE A 94 -3.16 0.17 -18.16
C ILE A 94 -2.42 -1.16 -18.35
N ALA A 95 -3.07 -2.32 -18.11
CA ALA A 95 -2.47 -3.62 -18.38
C ALA A 95 -2.04 -3.77 -19.85
N ASN A 96 -2.89 -3.33 -20.80
CA ASN A 96 -2.54 -3.35 -22.21
C ASN A 96 -1.40 -2.36 -22.55
N VAL A 97 -1.37 -1.17 -21.95
CA VAL A 97 -0.26 -0.22 -22.10
C VAL A 97 1.05 -0.86 -21.62
N ILE A 98 1.09 -1.48 -20.44
CA ILE A 98 2.27 -2.18 -19.91
C ILE A 98 2.73 -3.28 -20.89
N ALA A 99 1.79 -4.07 -21.40
CA ALA A 99 2.09 -5.13 -22.37
C ALA A 99 2.62 -4.61 -23.71
N GLU A 100 2.25 -3.40 -24.14
CA GLU A 100 2.79 -2.79 -25.36
C GLU A 100 4.17 -2.16 -25.14
N VAL A 101 4.36 -1.44 -24.03
CA VAL A 101 5.64 -0.73 -23.77
C VAL A 101 6.73 -1.63 -23.22
N GLN A 102 6.39 -2.79 -22.62
CA GLN A 102 7.34 -3.79 -22.12
C GLN A 102 8.34 -3.23 -21.11
N ARG A 103 7.85 -2.42 -20.13
CA ARG A 103 8.69 -1.75 -19.12
C ARG A 103 8.28 -2.14 -17.71
N PRO A 104 9.22 -2.34 -16.78
CA PRO A 104 8.91 -2.49 -15.37
C PRO A 104 8.02 -1.36 -14.89
N THR A 105 7.02 -1.68 -14.06
CA THR A 105 5.99 -0.71 -13.70
C THR A 105 5.73 -0.71 -12.21
N ILE A 106 5.65 0.48 -11.60
CA ILE A 106 5.10 0.67 -10.26
C ILE A 106 3.72 1.33 -10.35
N ILE A 107 2.76 0.77 -9.62
CA ILE A 107 1.37 1.26 -9.56
C ILE A 107 1.11 1.74 -8.14
N LEU A 108 0.87 3.04 -7.97
CA LEU A 108 0.61 3.67 -6.69
C LEU A 108 -0.89 3.78 -6.43
N ALA A 109 -1.34 3.26 -5.29
CA ALA A 109 -2.69 3.38 -4.78
C ALA A 109 -2.70 4.15 -3.45
N HIS A 110 -3.77 4.89 -3.17
CA HIS A 110 -3.85 5.74 -1.97
C HIS A 110 -4.13 4.96 -0.67
N ASN A 111 -4.56 3.70 -0.74
CA ASN A 111 -4.77 2.84 0.45
C ASN A 111 -4.49 1.36 0.17
N LYS A 112 -4.42 0.56 1.25
CA LYS A 112 -4.13 -0.88 1.17
C LYS A 112 -5.24 -1.68 0.46
N THR A 113 -6.50 -1.30 0.62
CA THR A 113 -7.65 -2.02 0.04
C THR A 113 -7.64 -1.91 -1.48
N LEU A 114 -7.45 -0.69 -2.02
CA LEU A 114 -7.33 -0.47 -3.45
C LEU A 114 -6.07 -1.15 -4.01
N ALA A 115 -4.95 -1.06 -3.30
CA ALA A 115 -3.72 -1.75 -3.70
C ALA A 115 -3.92 -3.28 -3.75
N ALA A 116 -4.63 -3.88 -2.80
CA ALA A 116 -4.93 -5.32 -2.81
C ALA A 116 -5.83 -5.72 -3.99
N GLN A 117 -6.83 -4.90 -4.31
CA GLN A 117 -7.69 -5.10 -5.47
C GLN A 117 -6.87 -5.04 -6.77
N LEU A 118 -6.06 -4.00 -6.95
CA LEU A 118 -5.21 -3.84 -8.13
C LEU A 118 -4.20 -5.00 -8.25
N TYR A 119 -3.59 -5.40 -7.14
CA TYR A 119 -2.68 -6.55 -7.10
C TYR A 119 -3.37 -7.82 -7.63
N GLY A 120 -4.58 -8.12 -7.15
CA GLY A 120 -5.37 -9.26 -7.64
C GLY A 120 -5.67 -9.15 -9.13
N GLU A 121 -6.18 -8.00 -9.60
CA GLU A 121 -6.50 -7.76 -11.01
C GLU A 121 -5.26 -7.88 -11.91
N PHE A 122 -4.11 -7.29 -11.52
CA PHE A 122 -2.88 -7.41 -12.30
C PHE A 122 -2.29 -8.82 -12.29
N LYS A 123 -2.43 -9.56 -11.20
CA LYS A 123 -1.99 -10.95 -11.11
C LYS A 123 -2.79 -11.88 -12.03
N GLU A 124 -4.08 -11.59 -12.22
CA GLU A 124 -4.91 -12.29 -13.21
C GLU A 124 -4.52 -11.91 -14.64
N PHE A 125 -4.22 -10.64 -14.92
CA PHE A 125 -3.79 -10.20 -16.25
C PHE A 125 -2.38 -10.68 -16.61
N PHE A 126 -1.50 -10.87 -15.64
CA PHE A 126 -0.10 -11.23 -15.83
C PHE A 126 0.33 -12.43 -14.96
N PRO A 127 -0.28 -13.61 -15.15
CA PRO A 127 -0.01 -14.79 -14.32
C PRO A 127 1.43 -15.31 -14.46
N ASP A 128 2.09 -15.04 -15.58
CA ASP A 128 3.44 -15.50 -15.89
C ASP A 128 4.54 -14.49 -15.50
N ASN A 129 4.16 -13.25 -15.13
CA ASN A 129 5.07 -12.16 -14.81
C ASN A 129 5.17 -11.92 -13.29
N ALA A 130 6.18 -11.18 -12.85
CA ALA A 130 6.33 -10.83 -11.44
C ALA A 130 5.37 -9.70 -11.06
N VAL A 131 4.21 -10.04 -10.54
CA VAL A 131 3.29 -9.07 -9.94
C VAL A 131 3.44 -9.15 -8.43
N GLU A 132 3.90 -8.05 -7.83
CA GLU A 132 4.32 -7.97 -6.43
C GLU A 132 3.55 -6.89 -5.66
N TYR A 133 3.51 -7.04 -4.33
CA TYR A 133 2.73 -6.18 -3.45
C TYR A 133 3.63 -5.46 -2.44
N PHE A 134 3.59 -4.13 -2.41
CA PHE A 134 4.43 -3.32 -1.55
C PHE A 134 3.65 -2.26 -0.79
N VAL A 135 3.13 -2.62 0.38
CA VAL A 135 2.37 -1.72 1.25
C VAL A 135 3.00 -1.65 2.65
N SER A 136 2.47 -0.84 3.54
CA SER A 136 2.91 -0.83 4.94
C SER A 136 2.68 -2.20 5.59
N TYR A 137 3.71 -2.76 6.21
CA TYR A 137 3.66 -4.08 6.87
C TYR A 137 3.08 -4.05 8.28
N TYR A 138 2.62 -2.91 8.75
CA TYR A 138 1.96 -2.79 10.04
C TYR A 138 0.46 -3.08 9.90
N ASP A 139 -0.07 -4.03 10.68
CA ASP A 139 -1.52 -4.20 10.87
C ASP A 139 -2.07 -3.11 11.77
N TYR A 140 -1.32 -2.80 12.83
CA TYR A 140 -1.54 -1.66 13.71
C TYR A 140 -0.25 -0.86 13.83
N TYR A 141 -0.35 0.47 13.81
CA TYR A 141 0.79 1.35 13.96
C TYR A 141 0.42 2.62 14.74
N GLN A 142 0.94 2.73 15.95
CA GLN A 142 0.96 3.97 16.72
C GLN A 142 2.40 4.50 16.73
N PRO A 143 2.69 5.59 16.03
CA PRO A 143 4.03 6.18 16.07
C PRO A 143 4.33 6.75 17.45
N GLU A 144 5.59 6.69 17.85
CA GLU A 144 6.02 7.41 19.05
C GLU A 144 5.72 8.90 18.90
N ALA A 145 5.23 9.52 19.97
CA ALA A 145 4.91 10.93 20.00
C ALA A 145 5.07 11.48 21.42
N TYR A 146 5.27 12.78 21.53
CA TYR A 146 5.25 13.47 22.80
C TYR A 146 4.27 14.64 22.76
N VAL A 147 3.44 14.76 23.79
CA VAL A 147 2.45 15.83 23.94
C VAL A 147 2.91 16.74 25.08
N PRO A 148 3.57 17.88 24.77
CA PRO A 148 4.15 18.74 25.79
C PRO A 148 3.12 19.31 26.79
N SER A 149 1.91 19.57 26.34
CA SER A 149 0.84 20.16 27.18
C SER A 149 0.37 19.25 28.32
N SER A 150 0.51 17.94 28.16
CA SER A 150 0.15 16.94 29.19
C SER A 150 1.35 16.15 29.71
N ASP A 151 2.56 16.48 29.31
CA ASP A 151 3.79 15.74 29.61
C ASP A 151 3.63 14.22 29.36
N THR A 152 2.99 13.88 28.23
CA THR A 152 2.66 12.50 27.92
C THR A 152 3.54 12.00 26.77
N PHE A 153 4.37 11.01 27.03
CA PHE A 153 5.07 10.25 26.00
C PHE A 153 4.23 9.07 25.57
N ILE A 154 3.96 9.00 24.28
CA ILE A 154 3.27 7.88 23.61
C ILE A 154 4.36 7.01 23.03
N GLU A 155 4.50 5.81 23.56
CA GLU A 155 5.47 4.84 23.06
C GLU A 155 5.04 4.32 21.69
N LYS A 156 6.03 3.96 20.84
CA LYS A 156 5.75 3.29 19.56
C LYS A 156 5.13 1.93 19.85
N ASP A 157 3.91 1.72 19.37
CA ASP A 157 3.25 0.43 19.38
C ASP A 157 2.93 -0.01 17.95
N ALA A 158 3.31 -1.24 17.59
CA ALA A 158 3.16 -1.72 16.24
C ALA A 158 3.03 -3.24 16.19
N SER A 159 2.04 -3.70 15.46
CA SER A 159 1.89 -5.10 15.09
C SER A 159 2.36 -5.29 13.65
N ILE A 160 3.38 -6.13 13.46
CA ILE A 160 3.97 -6.44 12.15
C ILE A 160 3.25 -7.62 11.54
N ASN A 161 2.85 -7.48 10.29
CA ASN A 161 2.35 -8.55 9.46
C ASN A 161 3.51 -9.20 8.70
N GLU A 162 3.96 -10.36 9.16
CA GLU A 162 5.09 -11.08 8.59
C GLU A 162 4.89 -11.47 7.12
N HIS A 163 3.65 -11.67 6.69
CA HIS A 163 3.37 -11.99 5.30
C HIS A 163 3.52 -10.76 4.39
N ILE A 164 3.04 -9.59 4.83
CA ILE A 164 3.26 -8.35 4.08
C ILE A 164 4.75 -7.99 4.07
N GLU A 165 5.48 -8.24 5.15
CA GLU A 165 6.94 -8.06 5.17
C GLU A 165 7.62 -8.96 4.13
N GLN A 166 7.25 -10.22 4.06
CA GLN A 166 7.71 -11.16 3.02
C GLN A 166 7.41 -10.64 1.60
N MET A 167 6.19 -10.17 1.35
CA MET A 167 5.81 -9.64 0.04
C MET A 167 6.64 -8.40 -0.35
N ARG A 168 7.01 -7.56 0.62
CA ARG A 168 7.92 -6.43 0.38
C ARG A 168 9.32 -6.87 0.00
N LEU A 169 9.86 -7.90 0.66
CA LEU A 169 11.16 -8.49 0.30
C LEU A 169 11.11 -9.12 -1.10
N SER A 170 10.02 -9.83 -1.42
CA SER A 170 9.78 -10.38 -2.76
C SER A 170 9.73 -9.27 -3.82
N ALA A 171 9.08 -8.15 -3.54
CA ALA A 171 8.99 -7.03 -4.46
C ALA A 171 10.36 -6.40 -4.76
N THR A 172 11.21 -6.18 -3.75
CA THR A 172 12.57 -5.68 -3.97
C THR A 172 13.44 -6.67 -4.72
N LYS A 173 13.34 -7.96 -4.41
CA LYS A 173 14.03 -9.02 -5.16
C LYS A 173 13.60 -9.04 -6.63
N ALA A 174 12.29 -8.96 -6.89
CA ALA A 174 11.76 -8.94 -8.26
C ALA A 174 12.32 -7.76 -9.08
N LEU A 175 12.41 -6.56 -8.47
CA LEU A 175 13.01 -5.39 -9.14
C LEU A 175 14.50 -5.57 -9.44
N LEU A 176 15.23 -6.34 -8.61
CA LEU A 176 16.66 -6.58 -8.80
C LEU A 176 16.95 -7.70 -9.80
N GLU A 177 16.08 -8.70 -9.92
CA GLU A 177 16.33 -9.89 -10.73
C GLU A 177 15.56 -9.91 -12.06
N ARG A 178 14.45 -9.16 -12.20
CA ARG A 178 13.50 -9.30 -13.30
C ARG A 178 13.24 -7.97 -14.01
N GLU A 179 13.19 -8.01 -15.34
CA GLU A 179 12.78 -6.88 -16.17
C GLU A 179 11.27 -6.82 -16.39
N ASP A 180 10.52 -7.86 -15.99
CA ASP A 180 9.08 -8.00 -16.14
C ASP A 180 8.33 -7.89 -14.80
N ALA A 181 8.74 -6.94 -13.96
CA ALA A 181 8.14 -6.71 -12.65
C ALA A 181 7.05 -5.62 -12.69
N ILE A 182 5.91 -5.91 -12.05
CA ILE A 182 4.83 -4.95 -11.75
C ILE A 182 4.69 -4.88 -10.24
N ILE A 183 4.97 -3.72 -9.65
CA ILE A 183 4.85 -3.51 -8.21
C ILE A 183 3.60 -2.69 -7.91
N VAL A 184 2.65 -3.28 -7.19
CA VAL A 184 1.48 -2.53 -6.69
C VAL A 184 1.79 -2.04 -5.28
N ALA A 185 1.86 -0.73 -5.11
CA ALA A 185 2.32 -0.09 -3.89
C ALA A 185 1.34 0.97 -3.36
N THR A 186 1.51 1.34 -2.10
CA THR A 186 0.87 2.53 -1.53
C THR A 186 1.91 3.63 -1.32
N VAL A 187 1.49 4.77 -0.79
CA VAL A 187 2.38 5.87 -0.40
C VAL A 187 3.48 5.47 0.60
N SER A 188 3.40 4.26 1.20
CA SER A 188 4.49 3.70 2.00
C SER A 188 5.78 3.45 1.20
N SER A 189 5.71 3.43 -0.13
CA SER A 189 6.85 3.30 -1.04
C SER A 189 7.81 4.49 -1.03
N ILE A 190 7.37 5.67 -0.55
CA ILE A 190 8.24 6.86 -0.41
C ILE A 190 8.91 6.96 0.96
N TYR A 191 8.64 6.02 1.87
CA TYR A 191 9.34 5.95 3.15
C TYR A 191 10.70 5.26 3.01
N GLY A 192 11.62 5.62 3.90
CA GLY A 192 12.97 5.07 3.93
C GLY A 192 12.96 3.55 3.94
N LEU A 193 13.72 2.99 3.01
CA LEU A 193 14.07 1.58 2.89
C LEU A 193 15.57 1.46 3.13
N GLY A 194 16.13 0.26 3.29
CA GLY A 194 17.58 0.10 3.35
C GLY A 194 18.26 0.61 2.07
N ASP A 195 19.53 1.01 2.19
CA ASP A 195 20.31 1.44 1.04
C ASP A 195 20.48 0.30 0.02
N PRO A 196 20.11 0.50 -1.28
CA PRO A 196 20.19 -0.55 -2.29
C PRO A 196 21.59 -1.14 -2.46
N GLN A 197 22.65 -0.34 -2.36
CA GLN A 197 24.03 -0.83 -2.50
C GLN A 197 24.43 -1.72 -1.33
N SER A 198 24.13 -1.29 -0.10
CA SER A 198 24.34 -2.09 1.09
C SER A 198 23.56 -3.40 1.03
N TYR A 199 22.30 -3.35 0.62
CA TYR A 199 21.44 -4.53 0.46
C TYR A 199 22.00 -5.53 -0.56
N LEU A 200 22.46 -5.06 -1.73
CA LEU A 200 23.09 -5.88 -2.76
C LEU A 200 24.44 -6.45 -2.31
N SER A 201 25.26 -5.67 -1.60
CA SER A 201 26.56 -6.13 -1.10
C SER A 201 26.44 -7.23 -0.03
N MET A 202 25.29 -7.32 0.63
CA MET A 202 25.01 -8.28 1.69
C MET A 202 24.41 -9.60 1.21
N MET A 203 24.19 -9.82 -0.09
CA MET A 203 23.69 -11.12 -0.61
C MET A 203 24.71 -12.25 -0.43
N LEU A 204 24.21 -13.47 -0.28
CA LEU A 204 24.99 -14.71 -0.39
C LEU A 204 24.70 -15.33 -1.76
N HIS A 205 25.67 -15.28 -2.64
CA HIS A 205 25.59 -15.90 -3.96
C HIS A 205 26.46 -17.16 -3.98
N LEU A 206 25.92 -18.28 -4.49
CA LEU A 206 26.59 -19.57 -4.60
C LEU A 206 26.39 -20.14 -5.99
N ASP A 207 27.49 -20.59 -6.60
CA ASP A 207 27.50 -21.37 -7.83
C ASP A 207 27.84 -22.83 -7.51
N ARG A 208 27.23 -23.80 -8.22
CA ARG A 208 27.58 -25.19 -8.11
C ARG A 208 29.03 -25.42 -8.60
N GLY A 209 29.82 -26.15 -7.82
CA GLY A 209 31.26 -26.38 -8.09
C GLY A 209 32.16 -25.27 -7.53
N GLU A 210 31.60 -24.27 -6.85
CA GLU A 210 32.38 -23.21 -6.21
C GLU A 210 33.01 -23.74 -4.91
N GLN A 211 34.27 -23.30 -4.63
CA GLN A 211 34.91 -23.54 -3.35
C GLN A 211 34.36 -22.62 -2.27
N ALA A 212 33.67 -23.16 -1.30
CA ALA A 212 33.00 -22.41 -0.26
C ALA A 212 33.02 -23.15 1.09
N ASP A 213 33.82 -22.64 2.03
CA ASP A 213 33.88 -23.18 3.40
C ASP A 213 32.53 -23.04 4.11
N GLN A 214 32.02 -24.12 4.69
CA GLN A 214 30.77 -24.14 5.45
C GLN A 214 30.69 -23.00 6.49
N ARG A 215 31.79 -22.76 7.23
CA ARG A 215 31.81 -21.72 8.26
C ARG A 215 31.66 -20.32 7.68
N GLN A 216 32.18 -20.08 6.48
CA GLN A 216 32.00 -18.80 5.79
C GLN A 216 30.54 -18.61 5.36
N ILE A 217 29.89 -19.65 4.83
CA ILE A 217 28.46 -19.61 4.50
C ILE A 217 27.63 -19.33 5.75
N LEU A 218 27.89 -20.03 6.87
CA LEU A 218 27.14 -19.83 8.12
C LEU A 218 27.36 -18.42 8.71
N ARG A 219 28.58 -17.90 8.65
CA ARG A 219 28.90 -16.53 9.05
C ARG A 219 28.12 -15.55 8.18
N ARG A 220 28.09 -15.76 6.87
CA ARG A 220 27.38 -14.89 5.95
C ARG A 220 25.89 -14.92 6.22
N LEU A 221 25.27 -16.07 6.47
CA LEU A 221 23.86 -16.18 6.85
C LEU A 221 23.55 -15.41 8.15
N ALA A 222 24.45 -15.46 9.14
CA ALA A 222 24.29 -14.68 10.37
C ALA A 222 24.40 -13.15 10.11
N GLU A 223 25.32 -12.71 9.24
CA GLU A 223 25.44 -11.32 8.80
C GLU A 223 24.16 -10.86 8.05
N LEU A 224 23.53 -11.74 7.28
CA LEU A 224 22.25 -11.53 6.61
C LEU A 224 21.05 -11.55 7.57
N GLN A 225 21.31 -11.71 8.89
CA GLN A 225 20.35 -11.77 9.98
C GLN A 225 19.44 -13.01 9.98
N TYR A 226 19.85 -14.10 9.32
CA TYR A 226 19.19 -15.38 9.46
C TYR A 226 19.51 -16.02 10.82
N THR A 227 18.51 -16.64 11.42
CA THR A 227 18.64 -17.30 12.72
C THR A 227 18.82 -18.82 12.52
N ARG A 228 19.79 -19.42 13.21
CA ARG A 228 19.94 -20.88 13.20
C ARG A 228 18.81 -21.52 14.00
N ASN A 229 18.10 -22.45 13.39
CA ASN A 229 17.10 -23.28 14.05
C ASN A 229 17.13 -24.70 13.47
N ASP A 230 17.77 -25.61 14.21
CA ASP A 230 17.95 -27.01 13.75
C ASP A 230 16.67 -27.87 13.99
N VAL A 231 15.69 -27.35 14.74
CA VAL A 231 14.42 -28.04 15.07
C VAL A 231 13.36 -27.72 14.03
N GLU A 232 13.07 -26.47 13.83
CA GLU A 232 12.01 -25.98 12.95
C GLU A 232 12.57 -25.03 11.88
N LEU A 233 12.40 -25.40 10.61
CA LEU A 233 12.81 -24.57 9.49
C LEU A 233 11.64 -23.69 9.06
N HIS A 234 11.71 -22.40 9.37
CA HIS A 234 10.73 -21.38 8.99
C HIS A 234 11.42 -20.21 8.30
N ARG A 235 10.65 -19.27 7.73
CA ARG A 235 11.20 -18.14 7.00
C ARG A 235 12.24 -17.35 7.82
N GLY A 236 13.34 -16.99 7.18
CA GLY A 236 14.43 -16.25 7.80
C GLY A 236 15.25 -17.09 8.79
N THR A 237 15.17 -18.44 8.68
CA THR A 237 16.02 -19.36 9.44
C THR A 237 16.81 -20.28 8.54
N TYR A 238 17.87 -20.86 9.11
CA TYR A 238 18.63 -21.94 8.49
C TYR A 238 18.88 -23.05 9.50
N ARG A 239 19.10 -24.26 9.00
CA ARG A 239 19.52 -25.41 9.80
C ARG A 239 20.71 -26.11 9.16
N VAL A 240 21.50 -26.81 9.97
CA VAL A 240 22.71 -27.50 9.51
C VAL A 240 22.65 -28.97 9.93
N ARG A 241 22.86 -29.88 8.99
CA ARG A 241 22.91 -31.33 9.23
C ARG A 241 24.09 -31.94 8.47
N GLY A 242 25.24 -32.06 9.16
CA GLY A 242 26.49 -32.45 8.51
C GLY A 242 26.92 -31.42 7.47
N ASP A 243 27.11 -31.89 6.24
CA ASP A 243 27.52 -31.05 5.11
C ASP A 243 26.33 -30.42 4.35
N VAL A 244 25.13 -30.53 4.90
CA VAL A 244 23.91 -29.98 4.31
C VAL A 244 23.43 -28.73 5.10
N ILE A 245 23.26 -27.63 4.40
CA ILE A 245 22.69 -26.39 4.93
C ILE A 245 21.36 -26.18 4.23
N ASP A 246 20.26 -26.16 4.99
CA ASP A 246 18.93 -25.78 4.52
C ASP A 246 18.64 -24.36 4.96
N VAL A 247 18.27 -23.49 4.02
CA VAL A 247 17.91 -22.09 4.29
C VAL A 247 16.50 -21.83 3.80
N PHE A 248 15.64 -21.24 4.64
CA PHE A 248 14.33 -20.77 4.18
C PHE A 248 14.40 -19.26 3.94
N PRO A 249 14.50 -18.81 2.67
CA PRO A 249 14.63 -17.40 2.34
C PRO A 249 13.47 -16.56 2.89
N ALA A 250 13.78 -15.37 3.37
CA ALA A 250 12.78 -14.50 4.00
C ALA A 250 11.70 -13.99 3.02
N GLU A 251 12.06 -13.86 1.74
CA GLU A 251 11.17 -13.46 0.65
C GLU A 251 10.35 -14.62 0.07
N SER A 252 10.71 -15.87 0.37
CA SER A 252 10.04 -17.04 -0.20
C SER A 252 8.73 -17.36 0.52
N GLU A 253 7.71 -17.74 -0.23
CA GLU A 253 6.41 -18.17 0.33
C GLU A 253 6.43 -19.64 0.76
N ARG A 254 7.06 -20.52 -0.04
CA ARG A 254 6.93 -21.98 0.11
C ARG A 254 8.20 -22.78 -0.12
N GLU A 255 9.20 -22.20 -0.73
CA GLU A 255 10.40 -22.95 -1.14
C GLU A 255 11.59 -22.61 -0.26
N ALA A 256 12.26 -23.62 0.23
CA ALA A 256 13.56 -23.50 0.90
C ALA A 256 14.71 -23.91 -0.04
N VAL A 257 15.89 -23.40 0.23
CA VAL A 257 17.13 -23.70 -0.50
C VAL A 257 17.94 -24.73 0.27
N ARG A 258 18.38 -25.78 -0.39
CA ARG A 258 19.33 -26.77 0.13
C ARG A 258 20.68 -26.60 -0.56
N ILE A 259 21.72 -26.45 0.25
CA ILE A 259 23.11 -26.35 -0.13
C ILE A 259 23.76 -27.62 0.38
N GLU A 260 24.26 -28.49 -0.52
CA GLU A 260 24.98 -29.70 -0.20
C GLU A 260 26.46 -29.48 -0.52
N LEU A 261 27.31 -29.67 0.48
CA LEU A 261 28.77 -29.53 0.37
C LEU A 261 29.43 -30.88 0.31
N PHE A 262 30.52 -30.98 -0.44
CA PHE A 262 31.48 -32.07 -0.38
C PHE A 262 32.86 -31.48 -0.11
N ASP A 263 33.42 -31.73 1.07
CA ASP A 263 34.53 -30.94 1.61
C ASP A 263 34.17 -29.41 1.59
N ASP A 264 34.99 -28.59 0.94
CA ASP A 264 34.81 -27.16 0.77
C ASP A 264 34.27 -26.80 -0.63
N GLU A 265 33.58 -27.71 -1.33
CA GLU A 265 32.98 -27.48 -2.64
C GLU A 265 31.47 -27.62 -2.58
N VAL A 266 30.76 -26.69 -3.24
CA VAL A 266 29.29 -26.74 -3.40
C VAL A 266 28.94 -27.84 -4.42
N GLU A 267 28.60 -29.03 -3.94
CA GLU A 267 28.26 -30.18 -4.79
C GLU A 267 26.92 -30.03 -5.48
N SER A 268 25.91 -29.54 -4.73
CA SER A 268 24.53 -29.45 -5.22
C SER A 268 23.79 -28.27 -4.60
N LEU A 269 22.99 -27.60 -5.42
CA LEU A 269 22.04 -26.55 -5.02
C LEU A 269 20.65 -26.96 -5.48
N SER A 270 19.67 -26.94 -4.57
CA SER A 270 18.27 -27.27 -4.89
C SER A 270 17.27 -26.47 -4.12
N TYR A 271 16.09 -26.25 -4.74
CA TYR A 271 14.90 -25.78 -4.05
C TYR A 271 14.07 -26.99 -3.63
N PHE A 272 13.53 -26.95 -2.43
CA PHE A 272 12.74 -28.04 -1.87
C PHE A 272 11.56 -27.48 -1.04
N ASP A 273 10.54 -28.30 -0.87
CA ASP A 273 9.41 -28.02 0.03
C ASP A 273 9.84 -28.30 1.49
N PRO A 274 9.88 -27.30 2.38
CA PRO A 274 10.34 -27.48 3.75
C PRO A 274 9.44 -28.37 4.60
N LEU A 275 8.15 -28.55 4.23
CA LEU A 275 7.20 -29.41 4.92
C LEU A 275 7.40 -30.88 4.56
N THR A 276 7.50 -31.19 3.25
CA THR A 276 7.61 -32.57 2.75
C THR A 276 9.06 -33.04 2.60
N GLY A 277 10.01 -32.11 2.45
CA GLY A 277 11.41 -32.38 2.13
C GLY A 277 11.65 -32.74 0.65
N GLU A 278 10.60 -32.68 -0.19
CA GLU A 278 10.67 -33.00 -1.62
C GLU A 278 11.51 -31.96 -2.38
N VAL A 279 12.48 -32.44 -3.17
CA VAL A 279 13.27 -31.57 -4.05
C VAL A 279 12.44 -31.18 -5.26
N LEU A 280 12.13 -29.91 -5.36
CA LEU A 280 11.31 -29.33 -6.45
C LEU A 280 12.12 -29.16 -7.72
N ARG A 281 13.36 -28.63 -7.59
CA ARG A 281 14.28 -28.44 -8.73
C ARG A 281 15.74 -28.31 -8.25
N LYS A 282 16.67 -28.76 -9.09
CA LYS A 282 18.10 -28.49 -8.93
C LYS A 282 18.47 -27.26 -9.78
N VAL A 283 19.37 -26.44 -9.25
CA VAL A 283 19.78 -25.19 -9.91
C VAL A 283 21.31 -25.10 -9.99
N PRO A 284 21.87 -24.48 -11.03
CA PRO A 284 23.31 -24.28 -11.14
C PRO A 284 23.83 -23.18 -10.19
N ARG A 285 22.97 -22.28 -9.75
CA ARG A 285 23.29 -21.16 -8.85
C ARG A 285 22.10 -20.73 -8.02
N THR A 286 22.36 -20.10 -6.88
CA THR A 286 21.33 -19.49 -6.04
C THR A 286 21.83 -18.21 -5.40
N THR A 287 20.91 -17.31 -5.09
CA THR A 287 21.18 -16.08 -4.34
C THR A 287 20.24 -16.02 -3.15
N ILE A 288 20.79 -15.87 -1.94
CA ILE A 288 20.03 -15.68 -0.71
C ILE A 288 20.13 -14.20 -0.34
N TYR A 289 18.99 -13.56 -0.25
CA TYR A 289 18.85 -12.15 0.09
C TYR A 289 18.80 -11.96 1.62
N PRO A 290 19.13 -10.76 2.13
CA PRO A 290 19.00 -10.44 3.55
C PRO A 290 17.59 -10.67 4.09
N LYS A 291 17.49 -11.05 5.36
CA LYS A 291 16.20 -11.24 6.05
C LYS A 291 15.39 -9.95 6.21
N THR A 292 16.01 -8.80 6.15
CA THR A 292 15.39 -7.47 6.29
C THR A 292 16.05 -6.47 5.35
N HIS A 293 15.34 -5.39 5.00
CA HIS A 293 15.91 -4.30 4.21
C HIS A 293 16.98 -3.49 4.97
N TYR A 294 17.01 -3.55 6.30
CA TYR A 294 17.92 -2.80 7.15
C TYR A 294 19.16 -3.62 7.56
N VAL A 295 19.84 -4.19 6.58
CA VAL A 295 21.15 -4.81 6.79
C VAL A 295 22.25 -3.86 6.36
N THR A 296 23.27 -3.75 7.21
CA THR A 296 24.40 -2.86 6.96
C THR A 296 25.71 -3.62 7.23
N PRO A 297 26.69 -3.53 6.32
CA PRO A 297 28.02 -4.11 6.54
C PRO A 297 28.62 -3.65 7.88
N LYS A 298 29.34 -4.54 8.53
CA LYS A 298 29.85 -4.31 9.90
C LYS A 298 30.76 -3.09 10.03
N ASP A 299 31.58 -2.82 9.03
CA ASP A 299 32.46 -1.66 8.95
C ASP A 299 31.68 -0.35 8.88
N ILE A 300 30.63 -0.29 8.06
CA ILE A 300 29.70 0.86 7.98
C ILE A 300 28.98 1.04 9.31
N LEU A 301 28.53 -0.05 9.92
CA LEU A 301 27.84 -0.03 11.21
C LEU A 301 28.72 0.55 12.33
N MET A 302 29.99 0.12 12.42
CA MET A 302 30.92 0.63 13.42
C MET A 302 31.29 2.10 13.20
N ASN A 303 31.42 2.52 11.95
CA ASN A 303 31.61 3.95 11.63
C ASN A 303 30.38 4.77 12.02
N ALA A 304 29.15 4.28 11.74
CA ALA A 304 27.92 4.93 12.16
C ALA A 304 27.84 5.10 13.67
N VAL A 305 28.20 4.08 14.45
CA VAL A 305 28.27 4.16 15.95
C VAL A 305 29.18 5.29 16.40
N THR A 306 30.34 5.46 15.75
CA THR A 306 31.27 6.55 16.06
C THR A 306 30.64 7.92 15.80
N GLN A 307 30.07 8.12 14.64
CA GLN A 307 29.42 9.39 14.26
C GLN A 307 28.19 9.70 15.12
N ILE A 308 27.40 8.70 15.51
CA ILE A 308 26.27 8.88 16.44
C ILE A 308 26.75 9.34 17.82
N LYS A 309 27.85 8.80 18.32
CA LYS A 309 28.45 9.24 19.59
C LYS A 309 28.95 10.69 19.53
N GLU A 310 29.50 11.09 18.39
CA GLU A 310 29.92 12.50 18.16
C GLU A 310 28.70 13.43 18.18
N GLU A 311 27.64 13.12 17.44
CA GLU A 311 26.38 13.90 17.47
C GLU A 311 25.78 13.95 18.88
N LEU A 312 25.77 12.81 19.59
CA LEU A 312 25.30 12.76 20.97
C LEU A 312 26.07 13.74 21.85
N HIS A 313 27.39 13.71 21.78
CA HIS A 313 28.25 14.60 22.59
C HIS A 313 27.94 16.08 22.34
N GLU A 314 27.84 16.48 21.08
CA GLU A 314 27.46 17.83 20.67
C GLU A 314 26.07 18.22 21.20
N ARG A 315 25.09 17.32 21.06
CA ARG A 315 23.71 17.58 21.49
C ARG A 315 23.58 17.68 23.01
N LEU A 316 24.29 16.85 23.76
CA LEU A 316 24.34 16.94 25.23
C LEU A 316 24.95 18.26 25.70
N ALA A 317 25.98 18.75 25.03
CA ALA A 317 26.55 20.08 25.35
C ALA A 317 25.53 21.20 25.14
N GLN A 318 24.78 21.19 24.03
CA GLN A 318 23.72 22.15 23.75
C GLN A 318 22.58 22.10 24.79
N LEU A 319 22.14 20.91 25.17
CA LEU A 319 21.07 20.71 26.17
C LEU A 319 21.51 21.20 27.54
N LYS A 320 22.79 20.97 27.89
CA LYS A 320 23.39 21.45 29.14
C LYS A 320 23.46 22.98 29.20
N GLU A 321 23.90 23.61 28.13
CA GLU A 321 23.92 25.06 27.98
C GLU A 321 22.54 25.68 28.10
N ALA A 322 21.53 25.01 27.48
CA ALA A 322 20.12 25.41 27.54
C ALA A 322 19.44 25.06 28.89
N ASN A 323 20.19 24.49 29.88
CA ASN A 323 19.67 24.02 31.17
C ASN A 323 18.52 23.01 31.08
N LYS A 324 18.48 22.21 30.00
CA LYS A 324 17.51 21.13 29.76
C LYS A 324 18.05 19.79 30.28
N LEU A 325 18.12 19.65 31.62
CA LEU A 325 18.83 18.54 32.28
C LEU A 325 18.08 17.21 32.19
N VAL A 326 16.73 17.24 32.13
CA VAL A 326 15.88 16.05 31.99
C VAL A 326 16.03 15.48 30.59
N GLU A 327 15.95 16.35 29.59
CA GLU A 327 16.11 15.99 28.17
C GLU A 327 17.53 15.45 27.89
N LEU A 328 18.55 16.05 28.55
CA LEU A 328 19.94 15.60 28.48
C LEU A 328 20.07 14.16 28.98
N GLN A 329 19.62 13.88 30.21
CA GLN A 329 19.73 12.54 30.81
C GLN A 329 18.97 11.49 30.01
N ARG A 330 17.76 11.81 29.54
CA ARG A 330 16.92 10.94 28.74
C ARG A 330 17.61 10.56 27.43
N LEU A 331 18.11 11.55 26.71
CA LEU A 331 18.78 11.35 25.42
C LEU A 331 20.08 10.53 25.59
N GLU A 332 20.88 10.85 26.59
CA GLU A 332 22.14 10.15 26.88
C GLU A 332 21.90 8.66 27.16
N GLN A 333 21.04 8.35 28.11
CA GLN A 333 20.73 6.97 28.49
C GLN A 333 20.22 6.15 27.31
N ARG A 334 19.27 6.70 26.58
CA ARG A 334 18.67 6.00 25.43
C ARG A 334 19.68 5.75 24.32
N THR A 335 20.44 6.79 23.96
CA THR A 335 21.37 6.66 22.83
C THR A 335 22.53 5.73 23.15
N LEU A 336 23.09 5.78 24.38
CA LEU A 336 24.17 4.88 24.79
C LEU A 336 23.69 3.41 24.79
N TYR A 337 22.49 3.15 25.30
CA TYR A 337 21.87 1.81 25.23
C TYR A 337 21.71 1.31 23.80
N ASP A 338 21.17 2.17 22.91
CA ASP A 338 21.01 1.81 21.49
C ASP A 338 22.38 1.50 20.84
N MET A 339 23.45 2.25 21.19
CA MET A 339 24.81 2.01 20.65
C MET A 339 25.41 0.70 21.17
N GLU A 340 25.15 0.32 22.40
CA GLU A 340 25.55 -0.98 22.93
C GLU A 340 24.87 -2.11 22.19
N MET A 341 23.55 -2.04 22.01
CA MET A 341 22.78 -3.03 21.27
C MET A 341 23.25 -3.17 19.81
N ILE A 342 23.52 -2.06 19.12
CA ILE A 342 24.04 -2.07 17.75
C ILE A 342 25.43 -2.72 17.71
N THR A 343 26.30 -2.43 18.67
CA THR A 343 27.67 -2.96 18.68
C THR A 343 27.70 -4.48 18.92
N GLU A 344 26.88 -4.96 19.88
CA GLU A 344 26.88 -6.36 20.29
C GLU A 344 26.01 -7.24 19.38
N LEU A 345 24.83 -6.75 18.99
CA LEU A 345 23.83 -7.53 18.25
C LEU A 345 23.70 -7.14 16.78
N GLY A 346 24.29 -6.01 16.36
CA GLY A 346 24.12 -5.46 15.03
C GLY A 346 22.77 -4.76 14.80
N TYR A 347 21.95 -4.61 15.85
CA TYR A 347 20.58 -4.08 15.75
C TYR A 347 20.13 -3.44 17.07
N CYS A 348 19.24 -2.45 17.00
CA CYS A 348 18.50 -1.93 18.17
C CYS A 348 17.04 -1.62 17.80
N SER A 349 16.16 -1.53 18.81
CA SER A 349 14.78 -1.09 18.59
C SER A 349 14.75 0.37 18.16
N GLY A 350 14.18 0.65 16.97
CA GLY A 350 14.17 1.97 16.37
C GLY A 350 15.44 2.34 15.61
N ILE A 351 16.19 1.33 15.13
CA ILE A 351 17.44 1.53 14.35
C ILE A 351 17.24 2.48 13.16
N GLU A 352 16.02 2.57 12.63
CA GLU A 352 15.66 3.49 11.56
C GLU A 352 15.90 4.96 11.91
N ASN A 353 15.91 5.33 13.20
CA ASN A 353 16.21 6.70 13.63
C ASN A 353 17.67 7.09 13.38
N TYR A 354 18.55 6.12 13.16
CA TYR A 354 19.96 6.29 12.82
C TYR A 354 20.23 6.09 11.32
N SER A 355 19.19 5.98 10.49
CA SER A 355 19.27 5.66 9.06
C SER A 355 20.17 6.59 8.24
N ARG A 356 20.33 7.86 8.65
CA ARG A 356 21.26 8.81 8.02
C ARG A 356 22.71 8.27 8.04
N TYR A 357 23.16 7.84 9.20
CA TYR A 357 24.51 7.31 9.39
C TYR A 357 24.71 5.94 8.76
N LEU A 358 23.67 5.08 8.85
CA LEU A 358 23.71 3.73 8.26
C LEU A 358 23.75 3.74 6.73
N SER A 359 23.22 4.79 6.10
CA SER A 359 23.25 4.99 4.64
C SER A 359 24.31 6.01 4.18
N GLY A 360 25.14 6.53 5.09
CA GLY A 360 26.21 7.49 4.75
C GLY A 360 25.73 8.81 4.15
N ARG A 361 24.50 9.23 4.44
CA ARG A 361 23.89 10.42 3.83
C ARG A 361 24.32 11.70 4.57
N GLU A 362 24.39 12.78 3.80
CA GLU A 362 24.52 14.12 4.34
C GLU A 362 23.27 14.55 5.13
N PRO A 363 23.39 15.44 6.11
CA PRO A 363 22.25 15.98 6.84
C PRO A 363 21.19 16.56 5.89
N GLY A 364 19.92 16.16 6.07
CA GLY A 364 18.80 16.59 5.25
C GLY A 364 18.70 15.88 3.89
N GLY A 365 19.63 14.99 3.54
CA GLY A 365 19.60 14.21 2.31
C GLY A 365 18.35 13.33 2.18
N ALA A 366 17.92 13.06 0.95
CA ALA A 366 16.78 12.19 0.67
C ALA A 366 17.07 10.76 1.15
N PRO A 367 16.13 10.08 1.85
CA PRO A 367 16.30 8.67 2.21
C PRO A 367 16.19 7.77 0.98
N PRO A 368 16.92 6.65 0.93
CA PRO A 368 16.69 5.63 -0.09
C PRO A 368 15.31 4.99 0.12
N THR A 369 14.58 4.82 -0.96
CA THR A 369 13.20 4.34 -0.97
C THR A 369 13.00 3.24 -2.02
N LEU A 370 11.78 2.76 -2.22
CA LEU A 370 11.52 1.80 -3.29
C LEU A 370 11.84 2.37 -4.69
N PHE A 371 11.78 3.69 -4.86
CA PHE A 371 12.09 4.34 -6.13
C PHE A 371 13.56 4.22 -6.52
N ASP A 372 14.45 4.06 -5.54
CA ASP A 372 15.87 3.85 -5.78
C ASP A 372 16.19 2.43 -6.28
N TYR A 373 15.24 1.50 -6.20
CA TYR A 373 15.33 0.15 -6.76
C TYR A 373 14.72 0.03 -8.16
N LEU A 374 14.02 1.07 -8.64
CA LEU A 374 13.42 1.06 -9.97
C LEU A 374 14.48 1.28 -11.05
N PRO A 375 14.40 0.59 -12.20
CA PRO A 375 15.25 0.93 -13.35
C PRO A 375 14.85 2.29 -13.95
N ASP A 376 15.79 2.95 -14.61
CA ASP A 376 15.61 4.30 -15.18
C ASP A 376 14.47 4.39 -16.21
N ASP A 377 14.18 3.29 -16.88
CA ASP A 377 13.11 3.18 -17.87
C ASP A 377 11.77 2.68 -17.29
N ALA A 378 11.64 2.57 -15.99
CA ALA A 378 10.39 2.15 -15.36
C ALA A 378 9.23 3.10 -15.68
N LEU A 379 8.00 2.59 -15.55
CA LEU A 379 6.76 3.37 -15.67
C LEU A 379 6.12 3.54 -14.29
N VAL A 380 5.65 4.74 -13.97
CA VAL A 380 4.89 5.01 -12.76
C VAL A 380 3.44 5.24 -13.12
N VAL A 381 2.54 4.42 -12.60
CA VAL A 381 1.09 4.60 -12.73
C VAL A 381 0.53 5.05 -11.39
N ILE A 382 -0.18 6.16 -11.36
CA ILE A 382 -0.74 6.72 -10.13
C ILE A 382 -2.25 6.61 -10.21
N ASP A 383 -2.78 5.58 -9.55
CA ASP A 383 -4.22 5.34 -9.53
C ASP A 383 -4.92 6.27 -8.54
N GLU A 384 -6.15 6.69 -8.91
CA GLU A 384 -6.92 7.73 -8.22
C GLU A 384 -6.02 8.94 -7.85
N SER A 385 -5.28 9.43 -8.85
CA SER A 385 -4.20 10.43 -8.70
C SER A 385 -4.65 11.68 -7.96
N HIS A 386 -5.90 12.12 -8.14
CA HIS A 386 -6.50 13.26 -7.44
C HIS A 386 -6.52 13.10 -5.89
N VAL A 387 -6.35 11.87 -5.38
CA VAL A 387 -6.19 11.56 -3.94
C VAL A 387 -4.74 11.20 -3.62
N THR A 388 -4.11 10.38 -4.46
CA THR A 388 -2.76 9.84 -4.22
C THR A 388 -1.69 10.95 -4.22
N ILE A 389 -1.76 11.91 -5.15
CA ILE A 389 -0.81 13.02 -5.23
C ILE A 389 -0.85 13.94 -4.00
N PRO A 390 -2.01 14.44 -3.55
CA PRO A 390 -2.08 15.20 -2.30
C PRO A 390 -1.59 14.44 -1.08
N GLN A 391 -1.80 13.12 -1.03
CA GLN A 391 -1.34 12.27 0.05
C GLN A 391 0.20 12.17 0.06
N LEU A 392 0.84 11.96 -1.09
CA LEU A 392 2.31 12.00 -1.23
C LEU A 392 2.87 13.32 -0.70
N GLY A 393 2.25 14.46 -1.04
CA GLY A 393 2.67 15.78 -0.57
C GLY A 393 2.49 16.02 0.93
N ALA A 394 1.51 15.37 1.55
CA ALA A 394 1.21 15.58 2.97
C ALA A 394 2.11 14.76 3.93
N MET A 395 2.66 13.62 3.47
CA MET A 395 3.39 12.66 4.33
C MET A 395 4.57 13.28 5.06
N TYR A 396 5.41 14.04 4.37
CA TYR A 396 6.60 14.66 4.96
C TYR A 396 6.26 15.62 6.10
N LYS A 397 5.27 16.48 5.92
CA LYS A 397 4.93 17.53 6.90
C LYS A 397 4.43 16.94 8.22
N GLY A 398 3.59 15.89 8.15
CA GLY A 398 3.07 15.21 9.33
C GLY A 398 4.17 14.50 10.12
N ASP A 399 5.04 13.75 9.44
CA ASP A 399 6.16 13.06 10.08
C ASP A 399 7.16 14.06 10.72
N ARG A 400 7.48 15.13 10.02
CA ARG A 400 8.42 16.16 10.46
C ARG A 400 7.99 16.84 11.76
N SER A 401 6.75 17.32 11.82
CA SER A 401 6.21 18.01 13.00
C SER A 401 6.28 17.15 14.27
N ARG A 402 5.91 15.87 14.15
CA ARG A 402 5.96 14.91 15.25
C ARG A 402 7.40 14.69 15.73
N LYS A 403 8.34 14.49 14.82
CA LYS A 403 9.75 14.23 15.15
C LYS A 403 10.49 15.45 15.71
N GLU A 404 10.16 16.65 15.27
CA GLU A 404 10.71 17.88 15.84
C GLU A 404 10.44 17.97 17.33
N THR A 405 9.21 17.62 17.77
CA THR A 405 8.85 17.57 19.18
C THR A 405 9.70 16.52 19.94
N LEU A 406 9.87 15.31 19.37
CA LEU A 406 10.69 14.27 19.99
C LEU A 406 12.17 14.68 20.15
N VAL A 407 12.72 15.39 19.17
CA VAL A 407 14.10 15.89 19.21
C VAL A 407 14.25 17.06 20.21
N GLU A 408 13.27 17.96 20.24
CA GLU A 408 13.31 19.12 21.14
C GLU A 408 13.30 18.70 22.61
N TYR A 409 12.50 17.66 22.95
CA TYR A 409 12.34 17.15 24.32
C TYR A 409 13.26 15.97 24.66
N GLY A 410 14.33 15.74 23.89
CA GLY A 410 15.39 14.78 24.19
C GLY A 410 15.03 13.31 24.08
N PHE A 411 13.98 12.96 23.32
CA PHE A 411 13.65 11.56 23.06
C PHE A 411 14.45 10.98 21.89
N ARG A 412 14.89 11.82 20.94
CA ARG A 412 15.68 11.41 19.78
C ARG A 412 16.77 12.43 19.46
N LEU A 413 17.83 11.95 18.79
CA LEU A 413 18.88 12.81 18.23
C LEU A 413 18.34 13.64 17.06
N PRO A 414 18.97 14.79 16.74
CA PRO A 414 18.61 15.58 15.55
C PRO A 414 18.63 14.79 14.24
N SER A 415 19.53 13.83 14.09
CA SER A 415 19.62 12.95 12.92
C SER A 415 18.37 12.10 12.68
N ALA A 416 17.55 11.85 13.70
CA ALA A 416 16.26 11.16 13.53
C ALA A 416 15.27 11.90 12.63
N LEU A 417 15.47 13.21 12.43
CA LEU A 417 14.71 14.01 11.47
C LEU A 417 14.95 13.59 10.01
N ASP A 418 16.04 12.91 9.73
CA ASP A 418 16.40 12.41 8.39
C ASP A 418 15.87 10.99 8.11
N ASN A 419 15.32 10.32 9.13
CA ASN A 419 14.43 9.16 8.94
C ASN A 419 13.03 9.67 8.60
N ARG A 420 12.75 9.90 7.34
CA ARG A 420 11.56 10.59 6.87
C ARG A 420 11.09 10.04 5.52
N PRO A 421 9.84 10.26 5.13
CA PRO A 421 9.47 10.04 3.73
C PRO A 421 10.16 11.06 2.82
N LEU A 422 10.18 10.78 1.53
CA LEU A 422 10.59 11.76 0.52
C LEU A 422 9.75 13.02 0.64
N LYS A 423 10.37 14.16 0.40
CA LYS A 423 9.63 15.38 0.08
C LYS A 423 8.99 15.21 -1.29
N PHE A 424 7.91 15.93 -1.56
CA PHE A 424 7.20 15.81 -2.83
C PHE A 424 8.11 16.12 -4.03
N GLU A 425 8.92 17.16 -3.93
CA GLU A 425 9.85 17.59 -4.97
C GLU A 425 11.02 16.60 -5.17
N GLU A 426 11.37 15.84 -4.13
CA GLU A 426 12.37 14.76 -4.22
C GLU A 426 11.78 13.57 -4.97
N TRP A 427 10.53 13.19 -4.64
CA TRP A 427 9.81 12.14 -5.32
C TRP A 427 9.58 12.46 -6.80
N GLU A 428 9.17 13.69 -7.14
CA GLU A 428 8.98 14.12 -8.54
C GLU A 428 10.26 13.97 -9.38
N LYS A 429 11.43 14.19 -8.78
CA LYS A 429 12.71 14.05 -9.48
C LYS A 429 13.12 12.60 -9.67
N LEU A 430 12.75 11.72 -8.75
CA LEU A 430 13.08 10.29 -8.81
C LEU A 430 12.08 9.51 -9.68
N ALA A 431 10.83 9.99 -9.76
CA ALA A 431 9.79 9.31 -10.52
C ALA A 431 10.11 9.32 -12.03
N PRO A 432 10.19 8.16 -12.69
CA PRO A 432 10.29 8.07 -14.14
C PRO A 432 9.03 8.61 -14.85
N GLN A 433 8.81 8.25 -16.11
CA GLN A 433 7.59 8.65 -16.83
C GLN A 433 6.33 8.21 -16.09
N MET A 434 5.33 9.12 -15.97
CA MET A 434 4.13 8.93 -15.16
C MET A 434 2.85 8.87 -16.00
N ILE A 435 1.90 8.05 -15.55
CA ILE A 435 0.51 8.06 -15.99
C ILE A 435 -0.38 8.32 -14.78
N PHE A 436 -1.06 9.46 -14.77
CA PHE A 436 -2.11 9.78 -13.81
C PHE A 436 -3.42 9.12 -14.25
N VAL A 437 -4.02 8.32 -13.38
CA VAL A 437 -5.29 7.65 -13.65
C VAL A 437 -6.35 8.22 -12.73
N SER A 438 -7.38 8.85 -13.27
CA SER A 438 -8.44 9.45 -12.46
C SER A 438 -9.72 9.64 -13.27
N ALA A 439 -10.88 9.54 -12.60
CA ALA A 439 -12.16 9.96 -13.16
C ALA A 439 -12.39 11.48 -13.00
N THR A 440 -11.63 12.11 -12.12
CA THR A 440 -11.76 13.53 -11.73
C THR A 440 -10.35 14.12 -11.48
N PRO A 441 -9.52 14.27 -12.53
CA PRO A 441 -8.18 14.85 -12.38
C PRO A 441 -8.22 16.20 -11.68
N SER A 442 -7.22 16.50 -10.86
CA SER A 442 -7.10 17.75 -10.12
C SER A 442 -6.27 18.79 -10.89
N LYS A 443 -6.04 19.94 -10.26
CA LYS A 443 -5.21 21.02 -10.84
C LYS A 443 -3.75 20.57 -11.07
N TYR A 444 -3.25 19.64 -10.26
CA TYR A 444 -1.87 19.15 -10.41
C TYR A 444 -1.71 18.38 -11.71
N GLU A 445 -2.61 17.42 -11.98
CA GLU A 445 -2.57 16.64 -13.22
C GLU A 445 -2.77 17.54 -14.45
N ALA A 446 -3.70 18.49 -14.35
CA ALA A 446 -3.94 19.45 -15.45
C ALA A 446 -2.73 20.32 -15.77
N ALA A 447 -1.91 20.67 -14.76
CA ALA A 447 -0.73 21.52 -14.93
C ALA A 447 0.50 20.74 -15.41
N ASN A 448 0.63 19.44 -15.07
CA ASN A 448 1.84 18.66 -15.28
C ASN A 448 1.71 17.60 -16.39
N ALA A 449 0.50 17.24 -16.82
CA ALA A 449 0.31 16.28 -17.90
C ALA A 449 0.57 16.91 -19.28
N GLY A 450 1.44 16.29 -20.06
CA GLY A 450 1.68 16.70 -21.44
C GLY A 450 0.50 16.40 -22.38
N GLN A 451 -0.37 15.47 -21.99
CA GLN A 451 -1.65 15.19 -22.65
C GLN A 451 -2.68 14.59 -21.70
N ILE A 452 -3.94 14.74 -22.07
CA ILE A 452 -5.09 14.08 -21.41
C ILE A 452 -5.73 13.15 -22.41
N VAL A 453 -5.81 11.86 -22.06
CA VAL A 453 -6.47 10.83 -22.86
C VAL A 453 -7.79 10.47 -22.18
N GLU A 454 -8.91 10.65 -22.88
CA GLU A 454 -10.25 10.35 -22.35
C GLU A 454 -10.63 8.90 -22.57
N GLN A 455 -11.22 8.29 -21.55
CA GLN A 455 -11.87 6.97 -21.58
C GLN A 455 -13.22 7.06 -20.89
N VAL A 456 -14.20 7.62 -21.58
CA VAL A 456 -15.54 7.89 -21.06
C VAL A 456 -16.52 6.77 -21.42
N VAL A 457 -16.39 6.19 -22.60
CA VAL A 457 -17.29 5.13 -23.08
C VAL A 457 -16.97 3.80 -22.40
N ARG A 458 -17.99 3.23 -21.74
CA ARG A 458 -17.91 1.91 -21.13
C ARG A 458 -18.20 0.83 -22.17
N PRO A 459 -17.37 -0.22 -22.25
CA PRO A 459 -17.62 -1.37 -23.15
C PRO A 459 -18.96 -2.07 -22.90
N THR A 460 -19.48 -2.00 -21.66
CA THR A 460 -20.77 -2.60 -21.27
C THR A 460 -21.98 -1.83 -21.76
N GLY A 461 -21.80 -0.63 -22.28
CA GLY A 461 -22.88 0.27 -22.67
C GLY A 461 -23.61 0.95 -21.51
N LEU A 462 -23.21 0.72 -20.26
CA LEU A 462 -23.83 1.32 -19.08
C LEU A 462 -23.68 2.84 -19.09
N ILE A 463 -24.79 3.52 -18.87
CA ILE A 463 -24.92 4.98 -18.95
C ILE A 463 -24.74 5.57 -17.55
N ASP A 464 -24.15 6.77 -17.43
CA ASP A 464 -24.08 7.47 -16.15
C ASP A 464 -25.48 7.74 -15.58
N PRO A 465 -25.65 7.75 -14.25
CA PRO A 465 -26.97 7.87 -13.61
C PRO A 465 -27.63 9.21 -13.92
N ILE A 466 -28.97 9.19 -13.95
CA ILE A 466 -29.76 10.43 -13.98
C ILE A 466 -29.60 11.12 -12.63
N VAL A 467 -29.34 12.42 -12.66
CA VAL A 467 -29.18 13.24 -11.46
C VAL A 467 -30.41 14.13 -11.28
N GLU A 468 -31.08 13.97 -10.13
CA GLU A 468 -32.23 14.77 -9.73
C GLU A 468 -31.84 15.70 -8.56
N VAL A 469 -32.34 16.94 -8.57
CA VAL A 469 -32.21 17.86 -7.42
C VAL A 469 -33.57 17.98 -6.76
N ARG A 470 -33.64 17.77 -5.44
CA ARG A 470 -34.86 17.86 -4.64
C ARG A 470 -34.65 18.74 -3.42
N PRO A 471 -35.73 19.33 -2.84
CA PRO A 471 -35.60 20.20 -1.67
C PRO A 471 -34.97 19.50 -0.47
N ALA A 472 -34.05 20.18 0.23
CA ALA A 472 -33.42 19.66 1.43
C ALA A 472 -34.36 19.68 2.64
N THR A 473 -35.39 20.55 2.66
CA THR A 473 -36.34 20.69 3.76
C THR A 473 -37.17 19.44 4.06
N THR A 474 -37.37 18.54 3.08
CA THR A 474 -38.11 17.28 3.21
C THR A 474 -37.24 16.06 2.89
N GLN A 475 -35.92 16.20 2.95
CA GLN A 475 -34.97 15.20 2.47
C GLN A 475 -35.11 13.82 3.15
N VAL A 476 -35.42 13.75 4.44
CA VAL A 476 -35.50 12.50 5.19
C VAL A 476 -36.75 11.69 4.82
N ASP A 477 -37.91 12.36 4.73
CA ASP A 477 -39.18 11.71 4.38
C ASP A 477 -39.18 11.25 2.92
N ASP A 478 -38.68 12.08 2.01
CA ASP A 478 -38.55 11.73 0.59
C ASP A 478 -37.56 10.59 0.39
N LEU A 479 -36.42 10.61 1.10
CA LEU A 479 -35.44 9.54 1.11
C LEU A 479 -36.05 8.19 1.53
N LEU A 480 -36.84 8.15 2.60
CA LEU A 480 -37.51 6.92 3.05
C LEU A 480 -38.44 6.38 1.96
N GLY A 481 -39.19 7.26 1.28
CA GLY A 481 -40.04 6.88 0.16
C GLY A 481 -39.25 6.29 -1.04
N GLU A 482 -38.12 6.87 -1.36
CA GLU A 482 -37.25 6.38 -2.46
C GLU A 482 -36.53 5.07 -2.08
N ILE A 483 -36.08 4.92 -0.82
CA ILE A 483 -35.50 3.67 -0.33
C ILE A 483 -36.48 2.52 -0.53
N ASN A 484 -37.74 2.67 -0.12
CA ASN A 484 -38.75 1.62 -0.23
C ASN A 484 -38.98 1.20 -1.69
N LYS A 485 -38.95 2.12 -2.66
CA LYS A 485 -39.08 1.81 -4.09
C LYS A 485 -37.89 1.00 -4.59
N VAL A 486 -36.66 1.42 -4.26
CA VAL A 486 -35.42 0.81 -4.76
C VAL A 486 -35.18 -0.57 -4.13
N VAL A 487 -35.53 -0.73 -2.85
CA VAL A 487 -35.44 -2.02 -2.14
C VAL A 487 -36.47 -3.03 -2.72
N ALA A 488 -37.67 -2.56 -3.11
CA ALA A 488 -38.65 -3.41 -3.80
C ALA A 488 -38.10 -3.97 -5.12
N ASP A 489 -37.26 -3.21 -5.83
CA ASP A 489 -36.55 -3.62 -7.04
C ASP A 489 -35.28 -4.47 -6.76
N LYS A 490 -35.05 -4.87 -5.51
CA LYS A 490 -33.90 -5.64 -5.03
C LYS A 490 -32.53 -4.94 -5.25
N CYS A 491 -32.53 -3.63 -5.41
CA CYS A 491 -31.34 -2.81 -5.50
C CYS A 491 -30.94 -2.29 -4.12
N ARG A 492 -29.70 -1.79 -4.01
CA ARG A 492 -29.14 -1.21 -2.77
C ARG A 492 -29.11 0.30 -2.87
N VAL A 493 -29.09 0.94 -1.72
CA VAL A 493 -29.07 2.41 -1.58
C VAL A 493 -27.84 2.85 -0.80
N VAL A 494 -27.17 3.88 -1.29
CA VAL A 494 -26.06 4.55 -0.60
C VAL A 494 -26.46 5.97 -0.29
N VAL A 495 -26.36 6.35 0.98
CA VAL A 495 -26.72 7.70 1.49
C VAL A 495 -25.47 8.38 2.04
N THR A 496 -25.17 9.59 1.55
CA THR A 496 -24.05 10.37 2.08
C THR A 496 -24.54 11.55 2.90
N VAL A 497 -23.95 11.67 4.10
CA VAL A 497 -24.23 12.74 5.07
C VAL A 497 -22.96 13.53 5.39
N LEU A 498 -23.08 14.64 6.16
CA LEU A 498 -21.95 15.52 6.45
C LEU A 498 -21.24 15.21 7.77
N THR A 499 -21.93 14.61 8.75
CA THR A 499 -21.38 14.39 10.10
C THR A 499 -21.66 12.98 10.60
N LYS A 500 -20.82 12.49 11.54
CA LYS A 500 -21.02 11.19 12.22
C LYS A 500 -22.39 11.13 12.90
N ARG A 501 -22.70 12.15 13.68
CA ARG A 501 -23.99 12.22 14.39
C ARG A 501 -25.18 12.10 13.43
N MET A 502 -25.13 12.81 12.29
CA MET A 502 -26.20 12.71 11.29
C MET A 502 -26.28 11.30 10.69
N ALA A 503 -25.14 10.59 10.54
CA ALA A 503 -25.14 9.20 10.07
C ALA A 503 -25.81 8.28 11.09
N GLU A 504 -25.51 8.44 12.37
CA GLU A 504 -26.08 7.70 13.48
C GLU A 504 -27.58 7.97 13.63
N ASP A 505 -27.96 9.25 13.76
CA ASP A 505 -29.36 9.67 13.90
C ASP A 505 -30.24 9.18 12.72
N LEU A 506 -29.71 9.29 11.49
CA LEU A 506 -30.42 8.82 10.28
C LEU A 506 -30.54 7.29 10.25
N THR A 507 -29.52 6.58 10.68
CA THR A 507 -29.54 5.11 10.73
C THR A 507 -30.57 4.62 11.75
N GLU A 508 -30.63 5.24 12.94
CA GLU A 508 -31.64 4.95 13.95
C GLU A 508 -33.05 5.21 13.42
N TYR A 509 -33.29 6.40 12.83
CA TYR A 509 -34.57 6.73 12.22
C TYR A 509 -35.03 5.73 11.15
N LEU A 510 -34.12 5.34 10.23
CA LEU A 510 -34.44 4.37 9.17
C LEU A 510 -34.72 2.97 9.74
N ALA A 511 -33.98 2.56 10.78
CA ALA A 511 -34.21 1.29 11.47
C ALA A 511 -35.58 1.25 12.18
N GLU A 512 -36.02 2.33 12.82
CA GLU A 512 -37.36 2.47 13.43
C GLU A 512 -38.49 2.33 12.38
N HIS A 513 -38.17 2.69 11.11
CA HIS A 513 -39.12 2.54 9.99
C HIS A 513 -38.95 1.22 9.23
N ASN A 514 -38.36 0.19 9.87
CA ASN A 514 -38.16 -1.16 9.33
C ASN A 514 -37.26 -1.24 8.09
N VAL A 515 -36.36 -0.29 7.88
CA VAL A 515 -35.31 -0.35 6.85
C VAL A 515 -34.12 -1.10 7.38
N ARG A 516 -33.61 -2.08 6.64
CA ARG A 516 -32.36 -2.77 6.98
C ARG A 516 -31.20 -1.86 6.59
N VAL A 517 -30.61 -1.18 7.56
CA VAL A 517 -29.61 -0.13 7.36
C VAL A 517 -28.39 -0.36 8.24
N ARG A 518 -27.22 0.02 7.71
CA ARG A 518 -25.97 0.16 8.48
C ARG A 518 -25.33 1.49 8.18
N TYR A 519 -24.52 2.00 9.12
CA TYR A 519 -23.70 3.19 8.89
C TYR A 519 -22.21 2.84 8.81
N LEU A 520 -21.45 3.71 8.15
CA LEU A 520 -20.00 3.59 7.99
C LEU A 520 -19.34 4.95 8.24
N HIS A 521 -18.38 4.97 9.18
CA HIS A 521 -17.57 6.18 9.47
C HIS A 521 -16.07 5.86 9.62
N SER A 522 -15.25 6.88 9.92
CA SER A 522 -13.80 6.78 9.95
C SER A 522 -13.22 5.85 11.03
N ASP A 523 -13.99 5.61 12.10
CA ASP A 523 -13.51 4.87 13.28
C ASP A 523 -13.72 3.34 13.13
N ILE A 524 -14.45 2.92 12.10
CA ILE A 524 -14.62 1.51 11.75
C ILE A 524 -13.32 1.01 11.12
N ASP A 525 -12.80 -0.10 11.61
CA ASP A 525 -11.55 -0.66 11.11
C ASP A 525 -11.67 -1.17 9.66
N THR A 526 -10.53 -1.41 9.03
CA THR A 526 -10.49 -1.78 7.61
C THR A 526 -11.15 -3.15 7.35
N VAL A 527 -11.06 -4.07 8.30
CA VAL A 527 -11.63 -5.43 8.14
C VAL A 527 -13.15 -5.37 8.23
N GLU A 528 -13.67 -4.73 9.27
CA GLU A 528 -15.11 -4.55 9.47
C GLU A 528 -15.74 -3.78 8.29
N ARG A 529 -15.03 -2.78 7.75
CA ARG A 529 -15.48 -2.02 6.58
C ARG A 529 -15.66 -2.92 5.35
N VAL A 530 -14.73 -3.83 5.09
CA VAL A 530 -14.84 -4.80 3.98
C VAL A 530 -16.02 -5.74 4.20
N GLU A 531 -16.27 -6.16 5.44
CA GLU A 531 -17.42 -7.00 5.79
C GLU A 531 -18.74 -6.26 5.59
N ILE A 532 -18.85 -5.01 6.02
CA ILE A 532 -20.06 -4.18 5.81
C ILE A 532 -20.38 -4.05 4.31
N ILE A 533 -19.37 -3.81 3.47
CA ILE A 533 -19.58 -3.68 2.03
C ILE A 533 -19.98 -5.01 1.40
N ARG A 534 -19.38 -6.12 1.82
CA ARG A 534 -19.79 -7.45 1.39
C ARG A 534 -21.25 -7.71 1.77
N ASP A 535 -21.63 -7.43 3.01
CA ASP A 535 -22.96 -7.66 3.55
C ASP A 535 -24.02 -6.83 2.81
N LEU A 536 -23.70 -5.59 2.43
CA LEU A 536 -24.53 -4.78 1.51
C LEU A 536 -24.74 -5.49 0.17
N ARG A 537 -23.65 -5.99 -0.44
CA ARG A 537 -23.70 -6.64 -1.75
C ARG A 537 -24.49 -7.93 -1.75
N ILE A 538 -24.32 -8.79 -0.72
CA ILE A 538 -25.09 -10.04 -0.60
C ILE A 538 -26.54 -9.81 -0.13
N GLY A 539 -26.85 -8.61 0.39
CA GLY A 539 -28.21 -8.22 0.78
C GLY A 539 -28.60 -8.54 2.19
N GLU A 540 -27.64 -8.67 3.10
CA GLU A 540 -27.90 -8.75 4.54
C GLU A 540 -28.59 -7.48 5.04
N PHE A 541 -28.30 -6.34 4.40
CA PHE A 541 -29.00 -5.08 4.58
C PHE A 541 -29.11 -4.32 3.25
N ASP A 542 -29.95 -3.28 3.18
CA ASP A 542 -30.32 -2.62 1.94
C ASP A 542 -29.73 -1.22 1.78
N VAL A 543 -29.48 -0.54 2.90
CA VAL A 543 -29.07 0.88 2.91
C VAL A 543 -27.77 1.05 3.67
N LEU A 544 -26.82 1.72 3.03
CA LEU A 544 -25.55 2.11 3.67
C LEU A 544 -25.51 3.63 3.83
N VAL A 545 -25.44 4.11 5.06
CA VAL A 545 -25.31 5.53 5.39
C VAL A 545 -23.88 5.86 5.79
N GLY A 546 -23.33 6.98 5.32
CA GLY A 546 -22.00 7.40 5.80
C GLY A 546 -21.53 8.74 5.29
N ILE A 547 -20.40 9.20 5.84
CA ILE A 547 -19.87 10.56 5.57
C ILE A 547 -19.05 10.57 4.28
N ASN A 548 -18.16 9.65 4.12
CA ASN A 548 -17.16 9.59 3.06
C ASN A 548 -16.98 8.16 2.56
N LEU A 549 -18.12 7.53 2.26
CA LEU A 549 -18.23 6.12 1.92
C LEU A 549 -17.38 5.69 0.73
N LEU A 550 -16.87 6.64 -0.06
CA LEU A 550 -16.67 6.41 -1.47
C LEU A 550 -15.25 6.71 -1.97
N ARG A 551 -14.30 6.99 -1.06
CA ARG A 551 -12.88 7.18 -1.41
C ARG A 551 -12.16 5.89 -1.85
N GLU A 552 -12.79 4.73 -1.72
CA GLU A 552 -12.06 3.46 -1.70
C GLU A 552 -12.21 2.59 -2.96
N GLY A 553 -12.62 3.13 -4.10
CA GLY A 553 -12.61 2.39 -5.36
C GLY A 553 -13.51 1.14 -5.42
N ILE A 554 -14.38 0.93 -4.44
CA ILE A 554 -15.18 -0.29 -4.30
C ILE A 554 -16.26 -0.37 -5.37
N ASP A 555 -16.32 -1.53 -6.00
CA ASP A 555 -17.27 -1.86 -7.04
C ASP A 555 -18.56 -2.46 -6.44
N MET A 556 -19.68 -1.75 -6.59
CA MET A 556 -20.98 -2.15 -6.07
C MET A 556 -22.05 -2.09 -7.17
N PRO A 557 -22.10 -3.06 -8.08
CA PRO A 557 -23.08 -3.06 -9.18
C PRO A 557 -24.54 -3.18 -8.69
N GLU A 558 -24.76 -3.59 -7.45
CA GLU A 558 -26.07 -3.73 -6.83
C GLU A 558 -26.69 -2.38 -6.41
N VAL A 559 -25.89 -1.29 -6.37
CA VAL A 559 -26.37 0.05 -5.97
C VAL A 559 -27.16 0.70 -7.09
N GLY A 560 -28.49 0.78 -6.90
CA GLY A 560 -29.42 1.44 -7.84
C GLY A 560 -29.68 2.90 -7.52
N LEU A 561 -29.47 3.34 -6.27
CA LEU A 561 -29.70 4.72 -5.86
C LEU A 561 -28.55 5.23 -4.98
N VAL A 562 -28.09 6.42 -5.33
CA VAL A 562 -27.18 7.21 -4.50
C VAL A 562 -27.87 8.50 -4.10
N THR A 563 -27.87 8.82 -2.82
CA THR A 563 -28.44 10.07 -2.31
C THR A 563 -27.40 10.88 -1.57
N ILE A 564 -27.42 12.18 -1.79
CA ILE A 564 -26.52 13.13 -1.18
C ILE A 564 -27.36 14.16 -0.42
N LEU A 565 -27.39 14.04 0.91
CA LEU A 565 -28.10 14.99 1.77
C LEU A 565 -27.29 16.26 1.94
N ASP A 566 -27.99 17.39 2.08
CA ASP A 566 -27.37 18.71 2.21
C ASP A 566 -26.31 18.98 1.13
N ALA A 567 -26.63 18.71 -0.13
CA ALA A 567 -25.71 18.81 -1.25
C ALA A 567 -25.28 20.27 -1.53
N ASP A 568 -26.05 21.26 -1.05
CA ASP A 568 -25.76 22.69 -1.15
C ASP A 568 -24.87 23.26 -0.04
N LYS A 569 -24.46 22.47 0.92
CA LYS A 569 -23.48 22.87 1.95
C LYS A 569 -22.07 22.73 1.39
N GLU A 570 -21.62 23.80 0.70
CA GLU A 570 -20.28 23.81 0.09
C GLU A 570 -19.18 23.47 1.08
N GLY A 571 -18.23 22.66 0.64
CA GLY A 571 -17.09 22.18 1.40
C GLY A 571 -16.40 21.00 0.70
N PHE A 572 -15.38 20.46 1.35
CA PHE A 572 -14.59 19.38 0.78
C PHE A 572 -15.42 18.13 0.38
N LEU A 573 -16.45 17.79 1.20
CA LEU A 573 -17.34 16.63 0.95
C LEU A 573 -18.42 16.91 -0.10
N ARG A 574 -18.58 18.16 -0.54
CA ARG A 574 -19.57 18.61 -1.54
C ARG A 574 -18.91 19.38 -2.68
N SER A 575 -17.59 19.17 -2.87
CA SER A 575 -16.90 19.65 -4.07
C SER A 575 -17.41 18.91 -5.32
N ASP A 576 -17.24 19.51 -6.49
CA ASP A 576 -17.56 18.88 -7.77
C ASP A 576 -16.94 17.47 -7.92
N THR A 577 -15.67 17.32 -7.58
CA THR A 577 -14.98 16.01 -7.54
C THR A 577 -15.69 15.01 -6.63
N ALA A 578 -16.03 15.41 -5.39
CA ALA A 578 -16.70 14.52 -4.43
C ALA A 578 -18.11 14.12 -4.92
N LEU A 579 -18.86 15.06 -5.51
CA LEU A 579 -20.17 14.82 -6.08
C LEU A 579 -20.10 13.86 -7.27
N ILE A 580 -19.20 14.08 -8.25
CA ILE A 580 -19.02 13.19 -9.41
C ILE A 580 -18.64 11.78 -8.96
N GLN A 581 -17.73 11.64 -8.02
CA GLN A 581 -17.31 10.33 -7.48
C GLN A 581 -18.48 9.60 -6.80
N THR A 582 -19.30 10.33 -6.05
CA THR A 582 -20.46 9.78 -5.34
C THR A 582 -21.56 9.37 -6.32
N ILE A 583 -21.94 10.23 -7.24
CA ILE A 583 -22.90 9.97 -8.32
C ILE A 583 -22.46 8.73 -9.13
N GLY A 584 -21.19 8.64 -9.47
CA GLY A 584 -20.60 7.56 -10.24
C GLY A 584 -20.71 6.17 -9.60
N ARG A 585 -21.07 6.05 -8.32
CA ARG A 585 -21.31 4.74 -7.67
C ARG A 585 -22.56 4.04 -8.17
N ALA A 586 -23.57 4.78 -8.63
CA ALA A 586 -24.75 4.19 -9.27
C ALA A 586 -24.53 3.89 -10.77
N ALA A 587 -23.41 4.28 -11.37
CA ALA A 587 -23.16 4.13 -12.81
C ALA A 587 -22.93 2.69 -13.28
N ARG A 588 -22.89 1.70 -12.39
CA ARG A 588 -22.78 0.26 -12.70
C ARG A 588 -24.10 -0.48 -12.70
N ASN A 589 -25.16 0.18 -12.27
CA ASN A 589 -26.51 -0.34 -12.30
C ASN A 589 -27.26 0.20 -13.53
N ILE A 590 -28.01 -0.67 -14.21
CA ILE A 590 -28.80 -0.29 -15.41
C ILE A 590 -29.81 0.80 -15.06
N ASN A 591 -30.41 0.74 -13.87
CA ASN A 591 -31.42 1.66 -13.37
C ASN A 591 -30.80 2.69 -12.40
N GLY A 592 -29.47 2.95 -12.50
CA GLY A 592 -28.75 3.83 -11.60
C GLY A 592 -29.29 5.26 -11.60
N ARG A 593 -29.60 5.79 -10.41
CA ARG A 593 -30.07 7.17 -10.20
C ARG A 593 -29.29 7.84 -9.06
N ALA A 594 -29.19 9.16 -9.11
CA ALA A 594 -28.65 9.97 -8.03
C ALA A 594 -29.60 11.10 -7.66
N ILE A 595 -29.81 11.32 -6.37
CA ILE A 595 -30.63 12.42 -5.84
C ILE A 595 -29.73 13.32 -4.99
N LEU A 596 -29.71 14.60 -5.36
CA LEU A 596 -29.05 15.65 -4.60
C LEU A 596 -30.14 16.45 -3.83
N TYR A 597 -30.13 16.35 -2.50
CA TYR A 597 -31.04 17.17 -1.69
C TYR A 597 -30.41 18.53 -1.43
N ALA A 598 -31.01 19.58 -1.96
CA ALA A 598 -30.49 20.93 -1.91
C ALA A 598 -31.61 21.95 -2.07
N ASP A 599 -31.56 23.04 -1.30
CA ASP A 599 -32.51 24.18 -1.46
C ASP A 599 -32.01 25.17 -2.50
N ARG A 600 -30.74 25.11 -2.88
CA ARG A 600 -30.13 25.91 -3.94
C ARG A 600 -29.08 25.11 -4.70
N ILE A 601 -28.95 25.37 -6.00
CA ILE A 601 -27.88 24.79 -6.80
C ILE A 601 -26.60 25.61 -6.58
N THR A 602 -25.53 24.95 -6.16
CA THR A 602 -24.20 25.56 -5.98
C THR A 602 -23.35 25.37 -7.24
N GLY A 603 -22.26 26.16 -7.36
CA GLY A 603 -21.36 26.03 -8.50
C GLY A 603 -20.70 24.65 -8.60
N SER A 604 -20.47 23.98 -7.47
CA SER A 604 -19.96 22.60 -7.44
C SER A 604 -21.00 21.60 -7.95
N MET A 605 -22.27 21.77 -7.59
CA MET A 605 -23.36 20.93 -8.10
C MET A 605 -23.54 21.14 -9.61
N GLU A 606 -23.54 22.40 -10.07
CA GLU A 606 -23.70 22.71 -11.50
C GLU A 606 -22.62 22.03 -12.35
N ARG A 607 -21.34 22.15 -11.95
CA ARG A 607 -20.23 21.48 -12.64
C ARG A 607 -20.34 19.96 -12.61
N ALA A 608 -20.72 19.38 -11.47
CA ALA A 608 -20.86 17.92 -11.33
C ALA A 608 -21.99 17.38 -12.20
N MET A 609 -23.15 18.03 -12.23
CA MET A 609 -24.29 17.66 -13.07
C MET A 609 -23.95 17.82 -14.56
N ALA A 610 -23.34 18.93 -14.97
CA ALA A 610 -22.95 19.15 -16.36
C ALA A 610 -21.95 18.10 -16.86
N GLU A 611 -20.97 17.73 -16.06
CA GLU A 611 -19.99 16.68 -16.41
C GLU A 611 -20.66 15.31 -16.47
N THR A 612 -21.57 14.99 -15.56
CA THR A 612 -22.31 13.72 -15.57
C THR A 612 -23.19 13.62 -16.82
N GLU A 613 -23.87 14.70 -17.20
CA GLU A 613 -24.70 14.73 -18.43
C GLU A 613 -23.85 14.63 -19.69
N ARG A 614 -22.72 15.33 -19.78
CA ARG A 614 -21.77 15.19 -20.90
C ARG A 614 -21.33 13.73 -21.10
N ARG A 615 -21.00 13.05 -20.01
CA ARG A 615 -20.60 11.62 -20.04
C ARG A 615 -21.75 10.75 -20.50
N ARG A 616 -22.94 11.03 -20.01
CA ARG A 616 -24.18 10.33 -20.36
C ARG A 616 -24.48 10.44 -21.86
N GLU A 617 -24.49 11.67 -22.39
CA GLU A 617 -24.71 11.93 -23.81
C GLU A 617 -23.71 11.20 -24.71
N LYS A 618 -22.40 11.26 -24.35
CA LYS A 618 -21.33 10.57 -25.09
C LYS A 618 -21.55 9.05 -25.11
N GLN A 619 -21.97 8.45 -23.98
CA GLN A 619 -22.26 7.02 -23.89
C GLN A 619 -23.51 6.63 -24.71
N VAL A 620 -24.58 7.43 -24.64
CA VAL A 620 -25.81 7.17 -25.40
C VAL A 620 -25.52 7.23 -26.89
N ALA A 621 -24.86 8.27 -27.37
CA ALA A 621 -24.49 8.42 -28.76
C ALA A 621 -23.64 7.23 -29.28
N HIS A 622 -22.70 6.76 -28.47
CA HIS A 622 -21.88 5.59 -28.78
C HIS A 622 -22.75 4.31 -28.88
N ASN A 623 -23.64 4.10 -27.91
CA ASN A 623 -24.51 2.95 -27.87
C ASN A 623 -25.41 2.90 -29.10
N GLU A 624 -26.01 4.02 -29.49
CA GLU A 624 -26.85 4.16 -30.68
C GLU A 624 -26.07 3.88 -31.96
N ALA A 625 -24.87 4.48 -32.09
CA ALA A 625 -24.04 4.32 -33.28
C ALA A 625 -23.58 2.86 -33.51
N HIS A 626 -23.42 2.07 -32.43
CA HIS A 626 -22.93 0.69 -32.51
C HIS A 626 -24.00 -0.36 -32.18
N GLY A 627 -25.24 0.03 -31.95
CA GLY A 627 -26.33 -0.89 -31.59
C GLY A 627 -26.11 -1.63 -30.28
N ILE A 628 -25.48 -1.00 -29.31
CA ILE A 628 -25.12 -1.61 -28.01
C ILE A 628 -26.29 -1.45 -27.04
N THR A 629 -26.78 -2.57 -26.52
CA THR A 629 -27.75 -2.58 -25.43
C THR A 629 -26.98 -2.65 -24.09
N PRO A 630 -27.20 -1.73 -23.14
CA PRO A 630 -26.55 -1.75 -21.83
C PRO A 630 -26.75 -3.08 -21.10
N LYS A 631 -25.67 -3.65 -20.58
CA LYS A 631 -25.70 -4.91 -19.82
C LYS A 631 -25.15 -4.69 -18.42
N GLY A 632 -25.91 -5.10 -17.41
CA GLY A 632 -25.44 -5.11 -16.03
C GLY A 632 -24.23 -6.04 -15.84
N ILE A 633 -23.35 -5.65 -14.95
CA ILE A 633 -22.19 -6.46 -14.57
C ILE A 633 -22.58 -7.27 -13.34
N THR A 634 -22.41 -8.60 -13.42
CA THR A 634 -22.45 -9.48 -12.25
C THR A 634 -21.01 -9.85 -11.89
N LYS A 635 -20.53 -9.39 -10.75
CA LYS A 635 -19.21 -9.75 -10.21
C LYS A 635 -19.42 -10.63 -8.98
N SER A 636 -18.79 -11.80 -8.93
CA SER A 636 -18.98 -12.68 -7.77
C SER A 636 -18.45 -11.99 -6.50
N VAL A 637 -19.16 -12.17 -5.40
CA VAL A 637 -18.76 -11.57 -4.11
C VAL A 637 -17.48 -12.22 -3.57
N ALA A 638 -17.18 -13.46 -4.01
CA ALA A 638 -15.95 -14.17 -3.70
C ALA A 638 -14.70 -13.43 -4.23
N ASP A 639 -14.79 -12.80 -5.41
CA ASP A 639 -13.64 -12.15 -6.06
C ASP A 639 -13.03 -10.98 -5.25
N ILE A 640 -13.88 -10.25 -4.50
CA ILE A 640 -13.38 -9.16 -3.62
C ILE A 640 -12.68 -9.73 -2.39
N MET A 641 -13.12 -10.90 -1.95
CA MET A 641 -12.63 -11.56 -0.74
C MET A 641 -11.36 -12.38 -0.99
N GLU A 642 -11.16 -12.91 -2.18
CA GLU A 642 -9.93 -13.63 -2.52
C GLU A 642 -8.74 -12.70 -2.66
N GLY A 643 -8.88 -11.54 -3.28
CA GLY A 643 -7.85 -10.49 -3.31
C GLY A 643 -7.47 -9.96 -1.91
N ALA A 644 -8.43 -9.94 -0.98
CA ALA A 644 -8.19 -9.54 0.42
C ALA A 644 -7.92 -10.74 1.36
N SER A 645 -8.26 -11.98 0.98
CA SER A 645 -8.07 -13.21 1.78
C SER A 645 -6.73 -13.91 1.52
N THR A 646 -5.98 -13.46 0.55
CA THR A 646 -4.53 -13.75 0.46
C THR A 646 -3.73 -13.05 1.56
N ILE A 647 -4.37 -12.21 2.40
CA ILE A 647 -3.79 -11.70 3.62
C ILE A 647 -3.97 -12.79 4.71
N PRO A 648 -2.91 -13.50 5.14
CA PRO A 648 -3.00 -14.48 6.22
C PRO A 648 -3.35 -13.78 7.53
N GLY A 649 -4.30 -14.19 8.19
CA GLY A 649 -4.95 -13.63 9.38
C GLY A 649 -6.44 -13.95 9.33
N ARG A 650 -6.99 -14.09 8.14
CA ARG A 650 -8.43 -14.31 7.93
C ARG A 650 -8.89 -15.74 8.17
N LYS A 651 -8.02 -16.75 8.00
CA LYS A 651 -8.33 -18.11 8.45
C LYS A 651 -8.42 -18.16 9.97
N ALA A 652 -7.53 -17.46 10.67
CA ALA A 652 -7.57 -17.32 12.12
C ALA A 652 -8.82 -16.53 12.58
N ALA A 653 -9.15 -15.41 11.93
CA ALA A 653 -10.35 -14.63 12.24
C ALA A 653 -11.67 -15.38 11.91
N ARG A 654 -11.72 -16.16 10.82
CA ARG A 654 -12.87 -17.03 10.50
C ARG A 654 -12.99 -18.20 11.47
N THR A 655 -11.88 -18.76 11.93
CA THR A 655 -11.87 -19.79 12.98
C THR A 655 -12.29 -19.15 14.30
N ALA A 656 -11.82 -17.96 14.64
CA ALA A 656 -12.24 -17.21 15.81
C ALA A 656 -13.73 -16.82 15.76
N LYS A 657 -14.28 -16.41 14.61
CA LYS A 657 -15.71 -16.10 14.44
C LYS A 657 -16.59 -17.36 14.47
N LYS A 658 -16.15 -18.48 13.86
CA LYS A 658 -16.81 -19.78 13.97
C LYS A 658 -16.80 -20.31 15.40
N VAL A 659 -15.70 -20.07 16.11
CA VAL A 659 -15.54 -20.36 17.53
C VAL A 659 -16.43 -19.42 18.36
N ALA A 660 -16.54 -18.12 18.02
CA ALA A 660 -17.43 -17.19 18.69
C ALA A 660 -18.93 -17.52 18.47
N GLU A 661 -19.31 -17.98 17.28
CA GLU A 661 -20.67 -18.45 16.99
C GLU A 661 -21.00 -19.79 17.68
N GLN A 662 -20.00 -20.66 17.90
CA GLN A 662 -20.14 -21.88 18.69
C GLN A 662 -20.11 -21.64 20.20
N THR A 663 -19.63 -20.46 20.65
CA THR A 663 -19.48 -20.09 22.06
C THR A 663 -20.49 -19.05 22.52
N GLY A 664 -21.53 -18.76 21.72
CA GLY A 664 -22.60 -17.82 22.06
C GLY A 664 -23.34 -18.11 23.37
N ASP A 665 -23.11 -19.27 23.97
CA ASP A 665 -23.70 -19.71 25.27
C ASP A 665 -22.70 -19.69 26.45
N LEU A 666 -21.53 -19.05 26.31
CA LEU A 666 -20.46 -19.10 27.31
C LEU A 666 -20.59 -18.06 28.44
N HIS A 667 -21.48 -17.10 28.32
CA HIS A 667 -21.65 -16.08 29.36
C HIS A 667 -22.54 -16.65 30.49
N ILE A 668 -21.89 -17.26 31.49
CA ILE A 668 -22.55 -17.77 32.70
C ILE A 668 -22.59 -16.60 33.67
N ASP A 669 -23.80 -16.09 33.96
CA ASP A 669 -23.97 -15.08 34.98
C ASP A 669 -23.85 -15.72 36.38
N PRO A 670 -22.77 -15.41 37.14
CA PRO A 670 -22.52 -16.03 38.44
C PRO A 670 -23.62 -15.76 39.47
N SER A 671 -24.33 -14.66 39.32
CA SER A 671 -25.37 -14.23 40.26
C SER A 671 -26.62 -15.10 40.21
N THR A 672 -26.83 -15.89 39.15
CA THR A 672 -27.99 -16.76 38.96
C THR A 672 -27.77 -18.20 39.43
N LEU A 673 -26.52 -18.54 39.84
CA LEU A 673 -26.13 -19.91 40.17
C LEU A 673 -26.02 -20.14 41.70
N SER A 674 -26.50 -21.27 42.16
CA SER A 674 -26.20 -21.74 43.51
C SER A 674 -24.74 -22.20 43.63
N SER A 675 -24.14 -22.18 44.86
CA SER A 675 -22.74 -22.57 45.08
C SER A 675 -22.37 -23.96 44.51
N LYS A 676 -23.32 -24.93 44.54
CA LYS A 676 -23.12 -26.25 43.93
C LYS A 676 -23.13 -26.23 42.41
N GLN A 677 -23.96 -25.37 41.81
CA GLN A 677 -24.01 -25.20 40.36
C GLN A 677 -22.78 -24.43 39.85
N LEU A 678 -22.29 -23.46 40.61
CA LEU A 678 -21.09 -22.71 40.33
C LEU A 678 -19.85 -23.62 40.27
N VAL A 679 -19.63 -24.48 41.28
CA VAL A 679 -18.56 -25.46 41.31
C VAL A 679 -18.64 -26.43 40.12
N LYS A 680 -19.85 -26.88 39.75
CA LYS A 680 -20.07 -27.75 38.62
C LYS A 680 -19.75 -27.04 37.27
N ALA A 681 -20.16 -25.80 37.14
CA ALA A 681 -19.87 -24.98 35.95
C ALA A 681 -18.35 -24.73 35.78
N MET A 682 -17.67 -24.43 36.88
CA MET A 682 -16.20 -24.26 36.90
C MET A 682 -15.50 -25.56 36.47
N GLY A 683 -15.90 -26.73 36.99
CA GLY A 683 -15.32 -28.00 36.53
C GLY A 683 -15.55 -28.28 35.05
N GLN A 684 -16.75 -27.99 34.53
CA GLN A 684 -17.06 -28.16 33.12
C GLN A 684 -16.27 -27.23 32.21
N LEU A 685 -16.00 -26.00 32.63
CA LEU A 685 -15.17 -25.05 31.89
C LEU A 685 -13.68 -25.47 31.93
N GLU A 686 -13.24 -26.02 33.04
CA GLU A 686 -11.86 -26.53 33.19
C GLU A 686 -11.62 -27.73 32.28
N ASP A 687 -12.57 -28.68 32.23
CA ASP A 687 -12.49 -29.82 31.30
C ASP A 687 -12.49 -29.38 29.85
N LYS A 688 -13.35 -28.42 29.47
CA LYS A 688 -13.41 -27.85 28.12
C LYS A 688 -12.11 -27.08 27.74
N MET A 689 -11.53 -26.38 28.70
CA MET A 689 -10.23 -25.69 28.51
C MET A 689 -9.11 -26.68 28.20
N TYR A 690 -9.04 -27.77 28.96
CA TYR A 690 -8.03 -28.82 28.71
C TYR A 690 -8.27 -29.55 27.39
N GLU A 691 -9.53 -29.84 27.04
CA GLU A 691 -9.87 -30.48 25.76
C GLU A 691 -9.52 -29.56 24.56
N ALA A 692 -9.83 -28.29 24.65
CA ALA A 692 -9.44 -27.31 23.61
C ALA A 692 -7.91 -27.17 23.50
N ALA A 693 -7.19 -27.14 24.63
CA ALA A 693 -5.71 -27.10 24.62
C ALA A 693 -5.12 -28.37 24.01
N LYS A 694 -5.68 -29.55 24.28
CA LYS A 694 -5.26 -30.82 23.70
C LYS A 694 -5.49 -30.88 22.18
N ASN A 695 -6.55 -30.22 21.69
CA ASN A 695 -6.88 -30.11 20.27
C ASN A 695 -6.13 -28.97 19.56
N LEU A 696 -5.17 -28.31 20.24
CA LEU A 696 -4.39 -27.15 19.75
C LEU A 696 -5.25 -25.91 19.42
N GLU A 697 -6.44 -25.79 20.01
CA GLU A 697 -7.37 -24.66 19.88
C GLU A 697 -7.08 -23.62 20.98
N PHE A 698 -5.89 -23.04 20.95
CA PHE A 698 -5.36 -22.21 22.06
C PHE A 698 -6.20 -20.97 22.36
N GLU A 699 -6.82 -20.35 21.37
CA GLU A 699 -7.71 -19.19 21.58
C GLU A 699 -8.99 -19.58 22.30
N LEU A 700 -9.54 -20.76 22.00
CA LEU A 700 -10.71 -21.30 22.67
C LEU A 700 -10.37 -21.70 24.11
N ALA A 701 -9.21 -22.31 24.31
CA ALA A 701 -8.69 -22.64 25.64
C ALA A 701 -8.48 -21.39 26.50
N ALA A 702 -7.94 -20.30 25.92
CA ALA A 702 -7.76 -19.02 26.61
C ALA A 702 -9.11 -18.41 27.05
N ARG A 703 -10.14 -18.45 26.21
CA ARG A 703 -11.48 -17.96 26.55
C ARG A 703 -12.14 -18.77 27.67
N TYR A 704 -12.01 -20.09 27.63
CA TYR A 704 -12.49 -20.94 28.75
C TYR A 704 -11.74 -20.62 30.03
N ARG A 705 -10.45 -20.36 30.00
CA ARG A 705 -9.65 -19.92 31.16
C ARG A 705 -10.16 -18.58 31.68
N ASP A 706 -10.35 -17.59 30.83
CA ASP A 706 -10.80 -16.25 31.24
C ASP A 706 -12.20 -16.25 31.84
N GLU A 707 -13.11 -17.09 31.33
CA GLU A 707 -14.45 -17.26 31.92
C GLU A 707 -14.41 -18.04 33.23
N LEU A 708 -13.54 -19.06 33.34
CA LEU A 708 -13.28 -19.78 34.57
C LEU A 708 -12.72 -18.86 35.65
N GLU A 709 -11.84 -17.91 35.30
CA GLU A 709 -11.26 -16.94 36.22
C GLU A 709 -12.30 -15.95 36.73
N LYS A 710 -13.23 -15.49 35.88
CA LYS A 710 -14.40 -14.68 36.29
C LYS A 710 -15.30 -15.41 37.26
N LEU A 711 -15.59 -16.69 37.01
CA LEU A 711 -16.40 -17.49 37.95
C LEU A 711 -15.66 -17.74 39.27
N LYS A 712 -14.34 -17.93 39.26
CA LYS A 712 -13.50 -18.04 40.47
C LYS A 712 -13.53 -16.76 41.30
N HIS A 713 -13.42 -15.60 40.66
CA HIS A 713 -13.53 -14.30 41.35
C HIS A 713 -14.92 -14.03 41.93
N ALA A 714 -15.97 -14.51 41.30
CA ALA A 714 -17.35 -14.37 41.80
C ALA A 714 -17.68 -15.38 42.89
N ALA A 715 -16.88 -16.43 43.09
CA ALA A 715 -17.07 -17.46 44.14
C ALA A 715 -16.39 -17.08 45.46
N ILE A 716 -15.54 -16.07 45.49
CA ILE A 716 -14.89 -15.48 46.68
C ILE A 716 -15.74 -14.33 47.20
#